data_516d3f6f75745b75f3b6562db486a541
#
_entry.id   516d3f6f75745b75f3b6562db486a541
#
_cell.length_a   1.000
_cell.length_b   1.000
_cell.length_c   1.000
_cell.angle_alpha   90.00
_cell.angle_beta   90.00
_cell.angle_gamma   90.00
#
_symmetry.space_group_name_H-M   'P 1'
#
loop_
_entity.id
_entity.type
_entity.pdbx_description
1 polymer ?
#
loop_
_entity_poly.entity_id
_entity_poly.type
_entity_poly.pdbx_seq_one_letter_code
_entity_poly.pdbx_strand_id
1 'polypeptide(L)'
;MKSKLTALVDGPLQLVSDKQILFKDGVEVAAGQKVLLCTCGQSGTKPFCDFTHVETDFSSAREIEEEILQEYPGREITVYFNRSICSGAANCVQGLPSVFKSGDGSHWIYPDNGTVEEIVDRVHACPSGALAYSLGEEVIVGEATEEKITIVKDGPYNVEAVVLTDNPNSTNCSHSKYALCRCGFSRNKPFCDYSHAENSWKEGDGAPATAEAAPAQAPGDGPVIADNKPAMVNLTKGEEKYFCTCGRSAGQPFCDGSHAGTTFVPHAFTADADGNAALCACKASSNFPYCDGSHAPIPDSQVGQVGALSSKTVSGAPVAKPTAEEPTVAFIHQLASEGLSKLGHHGPMTAMGVPRHLLPNWDDLQIMTAQMATKPLLEDQAVGTQLVIGPQAKKPLVLDIPLFVSDMSFGSLSEEAKVALARGAELAGTGICSGEGGMLPEEQAANSRYFYELASAMFGYSEAAVAKVQAFHFKGGQGAKTGTGGHLPGAKNTGKISQVRGIPEGEPAVSPPTFKDLVTVADFRRFGDRVREITGGIPIGFKLSANHIEQDIQFALDAGADYIILDGRGGGTGAAPEIFRDHISVPTIPALARARRYLDEQRASGRVTLIITGGLRTPVDFVKAMALGADGVALSNSALQAIGCVAARICNTNNCPVGIATQKPELRQRLDVGEAALRLQRFLGASVELMQVMARACGHSSLSAFANVDLATWKHDMARLSGVMFSGLGE
;
A
#
# COMPACT_ATOMS: atom_id res chain seq x y z
N MET A 1 -24.78 -12.87 4.15
CA MET A 1 -23.78 -12.22 3.26
C MET A 1 -23.66 -13.08 2.01
N LYS A 2 -23.47 -12.53 0.79
CA LYS A 2 -23.19 -13.39 -0.38
C LYS A 2 -21.80 -13.99 -0.23
N SER A 3 -21.67 -15.28 -0.53
CA SER A 3 -20.39 -15.98 -0.48
C SER A 3 -19.42 -15.45 -1.52
N LYS A 4 -18.13 -15.41 -1.17
CA LYS A 4 -17.07 -14.85 -2.01
C LYS A 4 -15.87 -15.78 -2.10
N LEU A 5 -15.31 -15.90 -3.28
CA LEU A 5 -14.03 -16.52 -3.56
C LEU A 5 -13.03 -15.45 -3.99
N THR A 6 -11.80 -15.51 -3.50
CA THR A 6 -10.68 -14.66 -3.92
C THR A 6 -9.50 -15.54 -4.27
N ALA A 7 -8.97 -15.40 -5.48
CA ALA A 7 -7.72 -16.06 -5.87
C ALA A 7 -6.54 -15.25 -5.32
N LEU A 8 -5.75 -15.84 -4.43
CA LEU A 8 -4.56 -15.18 -3.87
C LEU A 8 -3.39 -15.37 -4.84
N VAL A 9 -2.59 -14.32 -5.02
CA VAL A 9 -1.39 -14.37 -5.88
C VAL A 9 -0.44 -15.43 -5.35
N ASP A 10 -0.01 -16.34 -6.24
CA ASP A 10 0.85 -17.49 -5.96
C ASP A 10 0.40 -18.29 -4.72
N GLY A 11 -0.91 -18.37 -4.52
CA GLY A 11 -1.52 -18.90 -3.30
C GLY A 11 -2.86 -19.62 -3.54
N PRO A 12 -3.54 -20.00 -2.44
CA PRO A 12 -4.82 -20.68 -2.46
C PRO A 12 -5.99 -19.78 -2.88
N LEU A 13 -7.14 -20.42 -3.10
CA LEU A 13 -8.43 -19.71 -3.15
C LEU A 13 -8.95 -19.49 -1.74
N GLN A 14 -9.26 -18.23 -1.40
CA GLN A 14 -9.90 -17.89 -0.14
C GLN A 14 -11.42 -17.88 -0.31
N LEU A 15 -12.11 -18.80 0.34
CA LEU A 15 -13.57 -18.81 0.43
C LEU A 15 -14.01 -18.12 1.73
N VAL A 16 -14.92 -17.16 1.60
CA VAL A 16 -15.62 -16.52 2.73
C VAL A 16 -17.13 -16.73 2.56
N SER A 17 -17.76 -17.47 3.47
CA SER A 17 -19.18 -17.78 3.43
C SER A 17 -19.73 -17.94 4.85
N ASP A 18 -20.95 -17.48 5.09
CA ASP A 18 -21.73 -17.76 6.31
C ASP A 18 -22.61 -19.02 6.21
N LYS A 19 -22.53 -19.71 5.05
CA LYS A 19 -23.26 -20.95 4.75
C LYS A 19 -22.29 -22.07 4.43
N GLN A 20 -22.72 -23.29 4.62
CA GLN A 20 -22.01 -24.47 4.12
C GLN A 20 -22.36 -24.66 2.65
N ILE A 21 -21.40 -24.42 1.77
CA ILE A 21 -21.58 -24.46 0.31
C ILE A 21 -20.56 -25.35 -0.42
N LEU A 22 -19.67 -26.03 0.35
CA LEU A 22 -18.63 -26.89 -0.19
C LEU A 22 -19.10 -28.36 -0.16
N PHE A 23 -19.06 -29.03 -1.31
CA PHE A 23 -19.55 -30.40 -1.45
C PHE A 23 -18.52 -31.30 -2.17
N LYS A 24 -18.41 -32.55 -1.74
CA LYS A 24 -17.61 -33.59 -2.40
C LYS A 24 -18.46 -34.87 -2.50
N ASP A 25 -18.58 -35.43 -3.69
CA ASP A 25 -19.39 -36.62 -3.97
C ASP A 25 -20.85 -36.51 -3.45
N GLY A 26 -21.41 -35.30 -3.50
CA GLY A 26 -22.75 -34.98 -3.01
C GLY A 26 -22.87 -34.82 -1.50
N VAL A 27 -21.78 -35.00 -0.76
CA VAL A 27 -21.75 -34.83 0.70
C VAL A 27 -21.17 -33.45 1.03
N GLU A 28 -21.80 -32.78 2.00
CA GLU A 28 -21.34 -31.50 2.50
C GLU A 28 -19.97 -31.63 3.20
N VAL A 29 -19.02 -30.81 2.82
CA VAL A 29 -17.70 -30.74 3.45
C VAL A 29 -17.70 -29.59 4.45
N ALA A 30 -17.57 -29.92 5.74
CA ALA A 30 -17.57 -28.93 6.81
C ALA A 30 -16.42 -27.92 6.59
N ALA A 31 -16.78 -26.65 6.48
CA ALA A 31 -15.84 -25.55 6.30
C ALA A 31 -16.19 -24.41 7.26
N GLY A 32 -15.17 -23.74 7.81
CA GLY A 32 -15.36 -22.54 8.62
C GLY A 32 -15.81 -21.34 7.77
N GLN A 33 -16.20 -20.24 8.41
CA GLN A 33 -16.64 -19.03 7.70
C GLN A 33 -15.58 -18.45 6.73
N LYS A 34 -14.31 -18.79 6.94
CA LYS A 34 -13.20 -18.41 6.08
C LYS A 34 -12.26 -19.60 5.95
N VAL A 35 -12.09 -20.12 4.72
CA VAL A 35 -11.23 -21.27 4.43
C VAL A 35 -10.34 -21.01 3.21
N LEU A 36 -9.19 -21.69 3.17
CA LEU A 36 -8.25 -21.65 2.07
C LEU A 36 -8.29 -22.98 1.32
N LEU A 37 -8.62 -22.95 0.03
CA LEU A 37 -8.71 -24.12 -0.83
C LEU A 37 -7.44 -24.25 -1.69
N CYS A 38 -6.91 -25.45 -1.80
CA CYS A 38 -5.67 -25.73 -2.54
C CYS A 38 -5.84 -25.49 -4.04
N THR A 39 -4.87 -24.80 -4.64
CA THR A 39 -4.77 -24.51 -6.08
C THR A 39 -3.53 -25.11 -6.72
N CYS A 40 -2.45 -25.36 -5.95
CA CYS A 40 -1.18 -25.88 -6.43
C CYS A 40 -1.19 -27.41 -6.72
N GLY A 41 -2.21 -28.12 -6.23
CA GLY A 41 -2.32 -29.56 -6.39
C GLY A 41 -1.42 -30.40 -5.48
N GLN A 42 -0.57 -29.78 -4.64
CA GLN A 42 0.45 -30.47 -3.82
C GLN A 42 0.07 -30.60 -2.34
N SER A 43 -0.97 -29.88 -1.87
CA SER A 43 -1.41 -29.98 -0.48
C SER A 43 -1.67 -31.41 -0.03
N GLY A 44 -1.19 -31.79 1.15
CA GLY A 44 -1.49 -33.08 1.80
C GLY A 44 -2.89 -33.15 2.42
N THR A 45 -3.56 -32.00 2.58
CA THR A 45 -4.89 -31.86 3.24
C THR A 45 -6.00 -31.45 2.27
N LYS A 46 -5.89 -31.82 0.99
CA LYS A 46 -6.91 -31.49 -0.02
C LYS A 46 -8.34 -31.79 0.43
N PRO A 47 -9.29 -30.90 0.19
CA PRO A 47 -9.27 -29.70 -0.66
C PRO A 47 -8.67 -28.46 0.00
N PHE A 48 -8.29 -28.52 1.27
CA PHE A 48 -7.77 -27.37 1.99
C PHE A 48 -6.28 -27.13 1.68
N CYS A 49 -5.87 -25.88 1.81
CA CYS A 49 -4.47 -25.50 1.65
C CYS A 49 -3.71 -25.70 2.96
N ASP A 50 -2.58 -26.38 2.88
CA ASP A 50 -1.61 -26.61 3.97
C ASP A 50 -0.32 -25.79 3.79
N PHE A 51 -0.34 -24.83 2.85
CA PHE A 51 0.79 -23.97 2.47
C PHE A 51 1.94 -24.66 1.74
N THR A 52 1.81 -25.90 1.31
CA THR A 52 2.83 -26.60 0.48
C THR A 52 3.22 -25.80 -0.77
N HIS A 53 2.31 -24.98 -1.31
CA HIS A 53 2.61 -24.10 -2.46
C HIS A 53 3.77 -23.12 -2.21
N VAL A 54 4.09 -22.80 -0.95
CA VAL A 54 5.21 -21.91 -0.58
C VAL A 54 6.57 -22.61 -0.72
N GLU A 55 6.58 -23.94 -0.63
CA GLU A 55 7.78 -24.77 -0.75
C GLU A 55 7.99 -25.28 -2.19
N THR A 56 7.05 -25.00 -3.08
CA THR A 56 7.09 -25.40 -4.48
C THR A 56 7.12 -24.13 -5.35
N ASP A 57 7.68 -24.23 -6.56
CA ASP A 57 7.68 -23.11 -7.53
C ASP A 57 6.29 -22.88 -8.15
N PHE A 58 5.23 -22.89 -7.31
CA PHE A 58 3.87 -22.66 -7.77
C PHE A 58 3.65 -21.19 -8.13
N SER A 59 3.21 -20.95 -9.37
CA SER A 59 2.78 -19.64 -9.82
C SER A 59 1.29 -19.64 -10.17
N SER A 60 0.57 -18.61 -9.76
CA SER A 60 -0.81 -18.31 -10.15
C SER A 60 -0.90 -17.48 -11.42
N ALA A 61 0.23 -17.15 -12.06
CA ALA A 61 0.27 -16.36 -13.26
C ALA A 61 -0.51 -17.04 -14.41
N ARG A 62 -1.23 -16.24 -15.18
CA ARG A 62 -1.90 -16.66 -16.41
C ARG A 62 -0.88 -16.70 -17.54
N GLU A 63 -0.83 -17.80 -18.27
CA GLU A 63 0.16 -18.04 -19.33
C GLU A 63 -0.41 -17.87 -20.75
N ILE A 64 -1.74 -17.70 -20.87
CA ILE A 64 -2.39 -17.43 -22.16
C ILE A 64 -2.62 -15.93 -22.35
N GLU A 65 -2.33 -15.43 -23.54
CA GLU A 65 -2.50 -13.99 -23.87
C GLU A 65 -3.96 -13.65 -24.14
N GLU A 66 -4.69 -14.54 -24.84
CA GLU A 66 -6.08 -14.30 -25.25
C GLU A 66 -6.92 -15.59 -25.18
N GLU A 67 -8.19 -15.46 -24.78
CA GLU A 67 -9.19 -16.52 -24.84
C GLU A 67 -9.94 -16.46 -26.17
N ILE A 68 -9.98 -17.59 -26.88
CA ILE A 68 -10.70 -17.67 -28.16
C ILE A 68 -12.07 -18.30 -27.93
N LEU A 69 -13.11 -17.55 -28.29
CA LEU A 69 -14.47 -18.06 -28.36
C LEU A 69 -14.72 -18.63 -29.77
N GLN A 70 -14.77 -19.95 -29.88
CA GLN A 70 -15.04 -20.64 -31.11
C GLN A 70 -16.54 -20.63 -31.40
N GLU A 71 -16.94 -20.27 -32.62
CA GLU A 71 -18.32 -20.17 -33.06
C GLU A 71 -18.68 -21.37 -33.96
N TYR A 72 -19.85 -21.99 -33.69
CA TYR A 72 -20.42 -23.10 -34.43
C TYR A 72 -21.83 -22.75 -34.88
N PRO A 73 -21.99 -22.15 -36.06
CA PRO A 73 -23.29 -21.70 -36.53
C PRO A 73 -24.16 -22.90 -36.97
N GLY A 74 -25.42 -22.88 -36.56
CA GLY A 74 -26.50 -23.73 -37.06
C GLY A 74 -27.63 -22.91 -37.68
N ARG A 75 -28.69 -23.56 -38.21
CA ARG A 75 -29.80 -22.88 -38.88
C ARG A 75 -30.69 -22.09 -37.92
N GLU A 76 -30.87 -22.59 -36.68
CA GLU A 76 -31.79 -22.00 -35.71
C GLU A 76 -31.03 -21.53 -34.44
N ILE A 77 -29.86 -22.07 -34.18
CA ILE A 77 -29.04 -21.77 -32.99
C ILE A 77 -27.57 -21.78 -33.34
N THR A 78 -26.83 -20.79 -32.86
CA THR A 78 -25.35 -20.80 -32.88
C THR A 78 -24.83 -21.20 -31.52
N VAL A 79 -23.91 -22.15 -31.48
CA VAL A 79 -23.22 -22.58 -30.21
C VAL A 79 -21.83 -21.98 -30.18
N TYR A 80 -21.42 -21.48 -29.02
CA TYR A 80 -20.10 -20.96 -28.76
C TYR A 80 -19.37 -21.84 -27.76
N PHE A 81 -18.08 -21.97 -27.96
CA PHE A 81 -17.23 -22.77 -27.07
C PHE A 81 -15.90 -22.07 -26.75
N ASN A 82 -15.63 -21.91 -25.45
CA ASN A 82 -14.36 -21.40 -24.95
C ASN A 82 -13.50 -22.57 -24.42
N ARG A 83 -12.49 -22.97 -25.21
CA ARG A 83 -11.60 -24.07 -24.83
C ARG A 83 -10.77 -23.78 -23.58
N SER A 84 -10.42 -22.50 -23.34
CA SER A 84 -9.52 -22.07 -22.28
C SER A 84 -10.12 -22.17 -20.88
N ILE A 85 -11.44 -22.35 -20.76
CA ILE A 85 -12.14 -22.55 -19.47
C ILE A 85 -12.91 -23.88 -19.43
N CYS A 86 -12.73 -24.75 -20.41
CA CYS A 86 -13.39 -26.05 -20.44
C CYS A 86 -12.72 -27.00 -19.44
N SER A 87 -13.45 -27.43 -18.42
CA SER A 87 -12.97 -28.37 -17.39
C SER A 87 -12.97 -29.86 -17.82
N GLY A 88 -13.46 -30.17 -19.03
CA GLY A 88 -13.51 -31.54 -19.51
C GLY A 88 -14.57 -32.41 -18.81
N ALA A 89 -15.61 -31.84 -18.23
CA ALA A 89 -16.67 -32.58 -17.53
C ALA A 89 -17.47 -33.55 -18.41
N ALA A 90 -17.37 -33.42 -19.74
CA ALA A 90 -17.99 -34.24 -20.76
C ALA A 90 -19.54 -34.30 -20.75
N ASN A 91 -20.23 -33.46 -19.97
CA ASN A 91 -21.69 -33.40 -19.90
C ASN A 91 -22.36 -33.13 -21.26
N CYS A 92 -21.70 -32.34 -22.13
CA CYS A 92 -22.16 -32.08 -23.48
C CYS A 92 -22.08 -33.33 -24.36
N VAL A 93 -20.91 -33.97 -24.43
CA VAL A 93 -20.65 -35.15 -25.27
C VAL A 93 -21.48 -36.37 -24.82
N GLN A 94 -21.58 -36.60 -23.51
CA GLN A 94 -22.36 -37.72 -22.96
C GLN A 94 -23.86 -37.48 -23.06
N GLY A 95 -24.31 -36.24 -22.88
CA GLY A 95 -25.72 -35.91 -22.81
C GLY A 95 -26.38 -35.69 -24.16
N LEU A 96 -25.62 -35.26 -25.20
CA LEU A 96 -26.15 -35.02 -26.56
C LEU A 96 -25.04 -35.32 -27.61
N PRO A 97 -24.68 -36.62 -27.81
CA PRO A 97 -23.60 -37.03 -28.70
C PRO A 97 -23.89 -36.80 -30.21
N SER A 98 -25.13 -36.54 -30.58
CA SER A 98 -25.51 -36.16 -31.95
C SER A 98 -24.93 -34.80 -32.32
N VAL A 99 -24.95 -33.86 -31.37
CA VAL A 99 -24.50 -32.47 -31.55
C VAL A 99 -23.03 -32.31 -31.12
N PHE A 100 -22.64 -32.86 -29.99
CA PHE A 100 -21.29 -32.73 -29.41
C PHE A 100 -20.53 -34.03 -29.61
N LYS A 101 -19.58 -34.07 -30.52
CA LYS A 101 -18.82 -35.29 -30.85
C LYS A 101 -17.45 -35.29 -30.19
N SER A 102 -17.06 -36.44 -29.60
CA SER A 102 -15.69 -36.64 -29.16
C SER A 102 -14.82 -37.01 -30.35
N GLY A 103 -13.72 -36.31 -30.62
CA GLY A 103 -12.79 -36.62 -31.74
C GLY A 103 -11.74 -35.53 -31.96
N ASP A 104 -10.79 -35.80 -32.83
CA ASP A 104 -9.56 -35.06 -33.06
C ASP A 104 -9.69 -33.87 -34.01
N GLY A 105 -10.77 -33.20 -34.05
CA GLY A 105 -11.00 -32.12 -35.02
C GLY A 105 -11.29 -30.78 -34.38
N SER A 106 -10.92 -29.68 -35.07
CA SER A 106 -11.30 -28.30 -34.69
C SER A 106 -12.83 -28.05 -34.82
N HIS A 107 -13.56 -28.97 -35.50
CA HIS A 107 -15.00 -28.88 -35.67
C HIS A 107 -15.68 -30.12 -35.06
N TRP A 108 -16.23 -29.96 -33.85
CA TRP A 108 -16.80 -31.05 -33.04
C TRP A 108 -18.22 -30.78 -32.53
N ILE A 109 -18.75 -29.58 -32.77
CA ILE A 109 -20.12 -29.19 -32.44
C ILE A 109 -20.91 -29.02 -33.72
N TYR A 110 -22.05 -29.71 -33.84
CA TYR A 110 -22.94 -29.73 -35.02
C TYR A 110 -24.36 -29.35 -34.58
N PRO A 111 -24.69 -28.03 -34.47
CA PRO A 111 -25.96 -27.59 -33.91
C PRO A 111 -27.19 -28.10 -34.63
N ASP A 112 -27.10 -28.32 -35.94
CA ASP A 112 -28.22 -28.81 -36.76
C ASP A 112 -28.60 -30.28 -36.51
N ASN A 113 -27.84 -31.01 -35.67
CA ASN A 113 -28.09 -32.42 -35.36
C ASN A 113 -28.89 -32.63 -34.03
N GLY A 114 -29.38 -31.57 -33.43
CA GLY A 114 -30.27 -31.60 -32.26
C GLY A 114 -31.31 -30.48 -32.31
N THR A 115 -32.26 -30.54 -31.40
CA THR A 115 -33.24 -29.44 -31.25
C THR A 115 -32.64 -28.29 -30.46
N VAL A 116 -33.18 -27.09 -30.63
CA VAL A 116 -32.77 -25.89 -29.87
C VAL A 116 -32.87 -26.15 -28.35
N GLU A 117 -33.97 -26.77 -27.90
CA GLU A 117 -34.21 -27.06 -26.48
C GLU A 117 -33.14 -27.99 -25.91
N GLU A 118 -32.82 -29.10 -26.61
CA GLU A 118 -31.76 -30.04 -26.17
C GLU A 118 -30.39 -29.37 -26.08
N ILE A 119 -30.05 -28.47 -27.03
CA ILE A 119 -28.77 -27.75 -27.04
C ILE A 119 -28.71 -26.76 -25.89
N VAL A 120 -29.76 -25.99 -25.67
CA VAL A 120 -29.89 -25.04 -24.55
C VAL A 120 -29.73 -25.72 -23.23
N ASP A 121 -30.40 -26.88 -23.02
CA ASP A 121 -30.24 -27.70 -21.82
C ASP A 121 -28.80 -28.13 -21.60
N ARG A 122 -28.05 -28.50 -22.65
CA ARG A 122 -26.64 -28.90 -22.54
C ARG A 122 -25.73 -27.72 -22.22
N VAL A 123 -25.99 -26.54 -22.77
CA VAL A 123 -25.26 -25.31 -22.44
C VAL A 123 -25.50 -24.96 -20.96
N HIS A 124 -26.75 -25.02 -20.49
CA HIS A 124 -27.08 -24.79 -19.08
C HIS A 124 -26.49 -25.84 -18.14
N ALA A 125 -26.30 -27.09 -18.61
CA ALA A 125 -25.67 -28.17 -17.84
C ALA A 125 -24.12 -28.09 -17.82
N CYS A 126 -23.50 -27.15 -18.53
CA CYS A 126 -22.04 -26.98 -18.54
C CYS A 126 -21.52 -26.44 -17.19
N PRO A 127 -20.74 -27.20 -16.41
CA PRO A 127 -20.35 -26.75 -15.07
C PRO A 127 -19.27 -25.68 -15.06
N SER A 128 -18.52 -25.53 -16.15
CA SER A 128 -17.44 -24.53 -16.26
C SER A 128 -17.84 -23.25 -17.01
N GLY A 129 -19.09 -23.19 -17.52
CA GLY A 129 -19.53 -22.06 -18.35
C GLY A 129 -18.81 -21.95 -19.71
N ALA A 130 -18.12 -23.01 -20.15
CA ALA A 130 -17.36 -23.02 -21.41
C ALA A 130 -18.24 -23.02 -22.67
N LEU A 131 -19.53 -23.35 -22.55
CA LEU A 131 -20.52 -23.33 -23.63
C LEU A 131 -21.45 -22.15 -23.48
N ALA A 132 -21.80 -21.53 -24.62
CA ALA A 132 -22.81 -20.51 -24.73
C ALA A 132 -23.61 -20.71 -26.03
N TYR A 133 -24.73 -20.03 -26.22
CA TYR A 133 -25.53 -20.07 -27.45
C TYR A 133 -26.11 -18.70 -27.80
N SER A 134 -26.53 -18.54 -29.04
CA SER A 134 -27.40 -17.44 -29.45
C SER A 134 -28.52 -17.92 -30.34
N LEU A 135 -29.69 -17.28 -30.20
CA LEU A 135 -30.85 -17.42 -31.07
C LEU A 135 -31.08 -16.14 -31.91
N GLY A 136 -30.12 -15.21 -31.86
CA GLY A 136 -30.13 -13.91 -32.52
C GLY A 136 -28.78 -13.22 -32.26
N GLU A 137 -28.79 -11.94 -31.91
CA GLU A 137 -27.56 -11.15 -31.73
C GLU A 137 -26.91 -11.33 -30.33
N GLU A 138 -27.68 -11.76 -29.32
CA GLU A 138 -27.21 -11.86 -27.93
C GLU A 138 -26.67 -13.25 -27.62
N VAL A 139 -25.46 -13.32 -27.05
CA VAL A 139 -24.85 -14.56 -26.60
C VAL A 139 -25.30 -14.86 -25.16
N ILE A 140 -25.94 -16.01 -24.96
CA ILE A 140 -26.51 -16.47 -23.71
C ILE A 140 -25.61 -17.55 -23.11
N VAL A 141 -25.26 -17.40 -21.85
CA VAL A 141 -24.46 -18.37 -21.06
C VAL A 141 -25.32 -19.05 -20.00
N GLY A 142 -24.91 -20.24 -19.56
CA GLY A 142 -25.61 -20.95 -18.48
C GLY A 142 -25.46 -20.21 -17.15
N GLU A 143 -26.56 -20.04 -16.41
CA GLU A 143 -26.59 -19.38 -15.11
C GLU A 143 -26.88 -20.35 -13.96
N ALA A 144 -26.47 -19.99 -12.76
CA ALA A 144 -26.81 -20.67 -11.49
C ALA A 144 -27.36 -19.66 -10.48
N THR A 145 -28.31 -20.10 -9.68
CA THR A 145 -29.00 -19.28 -8.67
C THR A 145 -28.68 -19.67 -7.24
N GLU A 146 -28.21 -20.91 -7.01
CA GLU A 146 -27.87 -21.44 -5.69
C GLU A 146 -26.35 -21.45 -5.48
N GLU A 147 -25.91 -20.92 -4.33
CA GLU A 147 -24.49 -20.89 -3.97
C GLU A 147 -23.99 -22.30 -3.66
N LYS A 148 -23.06 -22.80 -4.48
CA LYS A 148 -22.48 -24.13 -4.33
C LYS A 148 -21.08 -24.21 -4.90
N ILE A 149 -20.21 -24.97 -4.24
CA ILE A 149 -18.87 -25.33 -4.75
C ILE A 149 -18.77 -26.86 -4.69
N THR A 150 -18.62 -27.49 -5.85
CA THR A 150 -18.48 -28.95 -5.93
C THR A 150 -17.02 -29.31 -6.21
N ILE A 151 -16.42 -30.08 -5.33
CA ILE A 151 -15.08 -30.66 -5.48
C ILE A 151 -15.20 -31.86 -6.41
N VAL A 152 -14.66 -31.77 -7.62
CA VAL A 152 -14.69 -32.86 -8.59
C VAL A 152 -13.52 -33.81 -8.28
N LYS A 153 -13.81 -35.11 -8.18
CA LYS A 153 -12.77 -36.12 -8.00
C LYS A 153 -11.75 -36.07 -9.14
N ASP A 154 -10.48 -35.95 -8.79
CA ASP A 154 -9.37 -35.80 -9.75
C ASP A 154 -9.55 -34.65 -10.75
N GLY A 155 -10.26 -33.59 -10.35
CA GLY A 155 -10.69 -32.47 -11.19
C GLY A 155 -10.77 -31.13 -10.46
N PRO A 156 -11.44 -30.14 -11.03
CA PRO A 156 -11.51 -28.76 -10.53
C PRO A 156 -12.47 -28.59 -9.34
N TYR A 157 -12.59 -27.33 -8.89
CA TYR A 157 -13.75 -26.84 -8.15
C TYR A 157 -14.77 -26.31 -9.15
N ASN A 158 -15.96 -26.93 -9.24
CA ASN A 158 -17.09 -26.34 -9.97
C ASN A 158 -17.83 -25.38 -9.04
N VAL A 159 -17.99 -24.15 -9.46
CA VAL A 159 -18.54 -23.07 -8.67
C VAL A 159 -19.85 -22.57 -9.29
N GLU A 160 -20.87 -22.44 -8.46
CA GLU A 160 -22.22 -22.00 -8.84
C GLU A 160 -22.66 -20.86 -7.91
N ALA A 161 -23.09 -19.74 -8.50
CA ALA A 161 -23.63 -18.55 -7.84
C ALA A 161 -22.76 -17.89 -6.75
N VAL A 162 -21.49 -18.25 -6.62
CA VAL A 162 -20.51 -17.62 -5.71
C VAL A 162 -19.73 -16.56 -6.46
N VAL A 163 -19.51 -15.39 -5.86
CA VAL A 163 -18.80 -14.27 -6.48
C VAL A 163 -17.29 -14.52 -6.43
N LEU A 164 -16.64 -14.56 -7.61
CA LEU A 164 -15.17 -14.49 -7.70
C LEU A 164 -14.75 -13.01 -7.66
N THR A 165 -14.06 -12.61 -6.59
CA THR A 165 -13.50 -11.26 -6.46
C THR A 165 -12.17 -11.18 -7.19
N ASP A 166 -11.87 -10.00 -7.75
CA ASP A 166 -10.65 -9.73 -8.52
C ASP A 166 -10.51 -10.63 -9.77
N ASN A 167 -11.66 -10.87 -10.42
CA ASN A 167 -11.75 -11.69 -11.62
C ASN A 167 -10.88 -11.09 -12.74
N PRO A 168 -9.80 -11.75 -13.16
CA PRO A 168 -9.16 -11.44 -14.42
C PRO A 168 -10.16 -11.86 -15.53
N ASN A 169 -10.73 -10.88 -16.22
CA ASN A 169 -11.74 -11.04 -17.25
C ASN A 169 -11.53 -12.31 -18.09
N SER A 170 -12.32 -13.34 -17.82
CA SER A 170 -12.58 -14.37 -18.82
C SER A 170 -13.62 -13.80 -19.74
N THR A 171 -13.25 -13.50 -20.97
CA THR A 171 -14.17 -13.08 -22.00
C THR A 171 -15.16 -14.21 -22.27
N ASN A 172 -16.46 -13.98 -22.01
CA ASN A 172 -17.56 -14.88 -22.30
C ASN A 172 -17.71 -16.14 -21.41
N CYS A 173 -17.33 -16.09 -20.13
CA CYS A 173 -17.81 -17.09 -19.17
C CYS A 173 -19.03 -16.57 -18.40
N SER A 174 -19.85 -17.49 -17.95
CA SER A 174 -20.93 -17.18 -17.00
C SER A 174 -20.33 -16.61 -15.72
N HIS A 175 -20.82 -15.46 -15.27
CA HIS A 175 -20.41 -14.89 -13.97
C HIS A 175 -20.92 -15.70 -12.78
N SER A 176 -21.83 -16.64 -12.99
CA SER A 176 -22.45 -17.47 -11.95
C SER A 176 -22.07 -18.96 -12.02
N LYS A 177 -21.42 -19.41 -13.13
CA LYS A 177 -20.95 -20.81 -13.31
C LYS A 177 -19.55 -20.82 -13.90
N TYR A 178 -18.58 -21.35 -13.14
CA TYR A 178 -17.20 -21.48 -13.59
C TYR A 178 -16.47 -22.60 -12.85
N ALA A 179 -15.36 -23.06 -13.44
CA ALA A 179 -14.53 -24.09 -12.85
C ALA A 179 -13.14 -23.53 -12.53
N LEU A 180 -12.65 -23.73 -11.29
CA LEU A 180 -11.36 -23.24 -10.84
C LEU A 180 -10.33 -24.34 -10.72
N CYS A 181 -9.07 -24.03 -11.06
CA CYS A 181 -7.94 -24.94 -11.03
C CYS A 181 -7.67 -25.45 -9.61
N ARG A 182 -7.44 -26.76 -9.48
CA ARG A 182 -7.08 -27.44 -8.23
C ARG A 182 -5.77 -28.23 -8.33
N CYS A 183 -5.30 -28.47 -9.55
CA CYS A 183 -4.12 -29.28 -9.83
C CYS A 183 -2.80 -28.50 -9.96
N GLY A 184 -2.88 -27.17 -10.15
CA GLY A 184 -1.72 -26.30 -10.35
C GLY A 184 -1.24 -26.18 -11.80
N PHE A 185 -1.68 -27.07 -12.73
CA PHE A 185 -1.18 -27.14 -14.10
C PHE A 185 -1.91 -26.26 -15.12
N SER A 186 -3.06 -25.66 -14.76
CA SER A 186 -3.77 -24.78 -15.69
C SER A 186 -2.91 -23.61 -16.15
N ARG A 187 -2.95 -23.33 -17.44
CA ARG A 187 -2.33 -22.16 -18.08
C ARG A 187 -3.23 -20.93 -18.06
N ASN A 188 -4.51 -21.13 -17.72
CA ASN A 188 -5.51 -20.05 -17.61
C ASN A 188 -5.96 -19.82 -16.16
N LYS A 189 -5.03 -19.83 -15.20
CA LYS A 189 -5.36 -19.63 -13.78
C LYS A 189 -6.08 -18.28 -13.55
N PRO A 190 -7.07 -18.23 -12.66
CA PRO A 190 -7.50 -19.28 -11.71
C PRO A 190 -8.44 -20.33 -12.32
N PHE A 191 -8.85 -20.21 -13.59
CA PHE A 191 -9.79 -21.13 -14.23
C PHE A 191 -9.15 -22.48 -14.57
N CYS A 192 -9.99 -23.52 -14.64
CA CYS A 192 -9.57 -24.83 -15.11
C CYS A 192 -9.66 -24.90 -16.65
N ASP A 193 -8.59 -25.36 -17.28
CA ASP A 193 -8.46 -25.54 -18.74
C ASP A 193 -8.31 -27.00 -19.17
N TYR A 194 -8.67 -27.97 -18.29
CA TYR A 194 -8.50 -29.41 -18.48
C TYR A 194 -7.08 -29.95 -18.26
N SER A 195 -6.07 -29.12 -17.97
CA SER A 195 -4.68 -29.55 -17.76
C SER A 195 -4.53 -30.63 -16.69
N HIS A 196 -5.44 -30.77 -15.71
CA HIS A 196 -5.41 -31.84 -14.72
C HIS A 196 -5.49 -33.23 -15.35
N ALA A 197 -6.27 -33.42 -16.43
CA ALA A 197 -6.38 -34.68 -17.13
C ALA A 197 -5.21 -34.90 -18.08
N GLU A 198 -4.74 -33.86 -18.79
CA GLU A 198 -3.58 -33.89 -19.67
C GLU A 198 -2.29 -34.30 -18.91
N ASN A 199 -2.15 -33.85 -17.65
CA ASN A 199 -1.04 -34.18 -16.77
C ASN A 199 -1.32 -35.41 -15.88
N SER A 200 -2.43 -36.14 -16.10
CA SER A 200 -2.82 -37.31 -15.32
C SER A 200 -2.87 -37.08 -13.80
N TRP A 201 -3.17 -35.83 -13.37
CA TRP A 201 -3.19 -35.45 -11.95
C TRP A 201 -4.27 -36.21 -11.19
N LYS A 202 -3.92 -36.71 -10.01
CA LYS A 202 -4.83 -37.38 -9.08
C LYS A 202 -4.88 -36.61 -7.76
N GLU A 203 -6.05 -36.63 -7.13
CA GLU A 203 -6.23 -35.98 -5.82
C GLU A 203 -5.29 -36.55 -4.74
N GLY A 204 -4.87 -37.80 -4.88
CA GLY A 204 -3.93 -38.48 -4.00
C GLY A 204 -2.45 -38.17 -4.29
N ASP A 205 -2.13 -37.49 -5.39
CA ASP A 205 -0.77 -37.12 -5.71
C ASP A 205 -0.23 -36.13 -4.68
N GLY A 206 0.91 -36.41 -4.08
CA GLY A 206 1.53 -35.56 -3.05
C GLY A 206 1.09 -35.82 -1.60
N ALA A 207 0.20 -36.78 -1.36
CA ALA A 207 -0.21 -37.15 0.00
C ALA A 207 0.03 -38.62 0.29
N PRO A 208 0.57 -39.00 1.47
CA PRO A 208 0.45 -40.40 1.93
C PRO A 208 -1.04 -40.68 2.21
N ALA A 209 -1.55 -41.78 1.61
CA ALA A 209 -2.94 -42.19 1.77
C ALA A 209 -3.21 -42.52 3.23
N THR A 210 -4.24 -41.93 3.85
CA THR A 210 -5.20 -42.64 4.71
C THR A 210 -6.21 -41.71 5.38
N ALA A 211 -7.39 -42.23 5.47
CA ALA A 211 -8.46 -42.25 6.51
C ALA A 211 -9.57 -41.20 6.43
N GLU A 212 -10.78 -41.76 6.40
CA GLU A 212 -12.08 -41.11 6.49
C GLU A 212 -12.21 -40.21 7.74
N ALA A 213 -12.73 -39.02 7.54
CA ALA A 213 -12.89 -38.01 8.60
C ALA A 213 -14.17 -38.26 9.41
N ALA A 214 -14.03 -38.33 10.73
CA ALA A 214 -15.12 -38.17 11.66
C ALA A 214 -15.50 -36.68 11.84
N PRO A 215 -16.74 -36.31 12.23
CA PRO A 215 -17.21 -34.94 12.23
C PRO A 215 -16.50 -34.06 13.26
N ALA A 216 -16.03 -32.90 12.79
CA ALA A 216 -15.30 -31.92 13.59
C ALA A 216 -16.19 -31.19 14.59
N GLN A 217 -15.87 -31.30 15.88
CA GLN A 217 -16.32 -30.35 16.89
C GLN A 217 -15.48 -29.08 16.80
N ALA A 218 -16.06 -27.90 17.10
CA ALA A 218 -15.41 -26.61 17.07
C ALA A 218 -14.08 -26.61 17.85
N PRO A 219 -12.98 -26.07 17.31
CA PRO A 219 -11.67 -26.16 17.94
C PRO A 219 -11.55 -25.20 19.12
N GLY A 220 -11.27 -25.75 20.28
CA GLY A 220 -10.60 -25.00 21.33
C GLY A 220 -9.12 -24.79 20.95
N ASP A 221 -8.52 -23.67 21.34
CA ASP A 221 -7.16 -23.25 20.98
C ASP A 221 -6.01 -24.09 21.60
N GLY A 222 -6.19 -25.38 21.87
CA GLY A 222 -5.18 -26.24 22.49
C GLY A 222 -5.25 -27.72 22.09
N PRO A 223 -4.17 -28.50 22.36
CA PRO A 223 -4.20 -29.94 22.15
C PRO A 223 -5.13 -30.61 23.17
N VAL A 224 -5.80 -31.68 22.77
CA VAL A 224 -6.58 -32.50 23.69
C VAL A 224 -5.65 -33.41 24.48
N ILE A 225 -5.82 -33.47 25.79
CA ILE A 225 -5.12 -34.41 26.66
C ILE A 225 -5.67 -35.81 26.35
N ALA A 226 -4.96 -36.59 25.54
CA ALA A 226 -5.44 -37.89 25.12
C ALA A 226 -5.40 -38.92 26.25
N ASP A 227 -4.42 -38.85 27.12
CA ASP A 227 -4.33 -39.64 28.36
C ASP A 227 -3.37 -38.92 29.34
N ASN A 228 -3.54 -39.14 30.62
CA ASN A 228 -2.61 -38.68 31.66
C ASN A 228 -1.58 -39.77 32.04
N LYS A 229 -1.37 -40.76 31.18
CA LYS A 229 -0.33 -41.77 31.25
C LYS A 229 0.40 -41.83 29.89
N PRO A 230 1.70 -42.21 29.87
CA PRO A 230 2.40 -42.41 28.60
C PRO A 230 1.87 -43.61 27.85
N ALA A 231 1.81 -43.52 26.53
CA ALA A 231 1.53 -44.66 25.67
C ALA A 231 2.78 -45.49 25.50
N MET A 232 2.74 -46.75 25.96
CA MET A 232 3.86 -47.70 25.76
C MET A 232 3.76 -48.35 24.41
N VAL A 233 4.76 -48.15 23.55
CA VAL A 233 4.81 -48.67 22.19
C VAL A 233 6.12 -49.42 21.94
N ASN A 234 6.08 -50.47 21.16
CA ASN A 234 7.30 -51.17 20.71
C ASN A 234 7.73 -50.56 19.38
N LEU A 235 8.95 -50.04 19.33
CA LEU A 235 9.54 -49.40 18.15
C LEU A 235 10.67 -50.24 17.58
N THR A 236 10.86 -50.18 16.26
CA THR A 236 11.97 -50.82 15.57
C THR A 236 12.94 -49.73 15.10
N LYS A 237 14.23 -49.92 15.33
CA LYS A 237 15.27 -48.99 14.94
C LYS A 237 15.18 -48.63 13.46
N GLY A 238 15.17 -47.36 13.14
CA GLY A 238 15.06 -46.83 11.78
C GLY A 238 13.61 -46.74 11.27
N GLU A 239 12.62 -47.15 12.05
CA GLU A 239 11.21 -47.01 11.68
C GLU A 239 10.75 -45.53 11.83
N GLU A 240 10.18 -44.99 10.74
CA GLU A 240 9.62 -43.64 10.74
C GLU A 240 8.16 -43.67 11.15
N LYS A 241 7.79 -42.82 12.11
CA LYS A 241 6.42 -42.71 12.66
C LYS A 241 5.99 -41.24 12.76
N TYR A 242 4.68 -41.03 12.67
CA TYR A 242 4.06 -39.73 12.82
C TYR A 242 3.32 -39.63 14.16
N PHE A 243 3.88 -38.92 15.10
CA PHE A 243 3.29 -38.73 16.44
C PHE A 243 2.18 -37.68 16.42
N CYS A 244 1.06 -38.00 17.06
CA CYS A 244 -0.09 -37.09 17.18
C CYS A 244 0.19 -35.96 18.17
N THR A 245 0.23 -34.71 17.70
CA THR A 245 0.44 -33.50 18.53
C THR A 245 -0.87 -32.87 18.98
N CYS A 246 -1.98 -33.04 18.23
CA CYS A 246 -3.29 -32.43 18.55
C CYS A 246 -4.06 -33.17 19.64
N GLY A 247 -3.71 -34.43 19.95
CA GLY A 247 -4.38 -35.27 20.92
C GLY A 247 -5.72 -35.84 20.50
N ARG A 248 -6.17 -35.57 19.27
CA ARG A 248 -7.50 -35.95 18.75
C ARG A 248 -7.51 -37.27 17.98
N SER A 249 -6.36 -37.86 17.69
CA SER A 249 -6.24 -39.15 17.02
C SER A 249 -6.92 -40.26 17.82
N ALA A 250 -7.71 -41.10 17.15
CA ALA A 250 -8.27 -42.33 17.74
C ALA A 250 -7.19 -43.44 17.91
N GLY A 251 -6.11 -43.37 17.15
CA GLY A 251 -4.98 -44.31 17.19
C GLY A 251 -3.79 -43.79 18.02
N GLN A 252 -4.03 -43.16 19.17
CA GLN A 252 -2.94 -42.65 20.01
C GLN A 252 -1.86 -43.70 20.28
N PRO A 253 -0.57 -43.34 20.27
CA PRO A 253 0.00 -41.97 20.21
C PRO A 253 0.29 -41.49 18.77
N PHE A 254 -0.07 -42.23 17.75
CA PHE A 254 0.22 -41.92 16.37
C PHE A 254 -0.90 -41.12 15.71
N CYS A 255 -0.53 -40.37 14.67
CA CYS A 255 -1.46 -39.54 13.93
C CYS A 255 -2.30 -40.36 12.96
N ASP A 256 -3.64 -40.13 12.98
CA ASP A 256 -4.62 -40.70 12.07
C ASP A 256 -5.25 -39.67 11.13
N GLY A 257 -4.73 -38.43 11.11
CA GLY A 257 -5.28 -37.34 10.32
C GLY A 257 -6.28 -36.44 11.07
N SER A 258 -6.69 -36.79 12.30
CA SER A 258 -7.68 -36.02 13.11
C SER A 258 -7.20 -34.61 13.49
N HIS A 259 -5.98 -34.23 13.16
CA HIS A 259 -5.46 -32.86 13.27
C HIS A 259 -5.97 -31.94 12.15
N ALA A 260 -6.56 -32.51 11.08
CA ALA A 260 -7.08 -31.73 9.96
C ALA A 260 -8.10 -30.68 10.44
N GLY A 261 -7.94 -29.42 9.98
CA GLY A 261 -8.74 -28.29 10.44
C GLY A 261 -8.30 -27.66 11.79
N THR A 262 -7.16 -28.12 12.36
CA THR A 262 -6.54 -27.52 13.54
C THR A 262 -5.20 -26.84 13.16
N THR A 263 -4.60 -26.11 14.09
CA THR A 263 -3.25 -25.51 13.91
C THR A 263 -2.12 -26.52 14.21
N PHE A 264 -2.45 -27.77 14.52
CA PHE A 264 -1.48 -28.79 14.89
C PHE A 264 -0.97 -29.56 13.67
N VAL A 265 0.33 -29.87 13.67
CA VAL A 265 0.99 -30.69 12.65
C VAL A 265 1.57 -31.93 13.33
N PRO A 266 1.40 -33.14 12.79
CA PRO A 266 2.02 -34.34 13.38
C PRO A 266 3.55 -34.21 13.41
N HIS A 267 4.17 -34.75 14.46
CA HIS A 267 5.61 -34.76 14.60
C HIS A 267 6.19 -36.05 14.00
N ALA A 268 6.88 -35.91 12.89
CA ALA A 268 7.63 -37.04 12.28
C ALA A 268 8.88 -37.34 13.12
N PHE A 269 9.14 -38.61 13.42
CA PHE A 269 10.36 -39.05 14.08
C PHE A 269 10.79 -40.45 13.63
N THR A 270 12.08 -40.71 13.70
CA THR A 270 12.66 -42.02 13.42
C THR A 270 13.10 -42.65 14.73
N ALA A 271 12.76 -43.90 14.96
CA ALA A 271 13.15 -44.63 16.17
C ALA A 271 14.67 -44.88 16.22
N ASP A 272 15.29 -44.46 17.31
CA ASP A 272 16.77 -44.59 17.48
C ASP A 272 17.23 -46.01 17.88
N ALA A 273 16.34 -46.81 18.46
CA ALA A 273 16.63 -48.16 18.96
C ALA A 273 15.40 -49.07 18.91
N ASP A 274 15.64 -50.38 18.90
CA ASP A 274 14.60 -51.38 19.10
C ASP A 274 14.14 -51.45 20.55
N GLY A 275 12.84 -51.60 20.79
CA GLY A 275 12.30 -51.84 22.12
C GLY A 275 11.10 -50.98 22.52
N ASN A 276 10.70 -51.11 23.78
CA ASN A 276 9.57 -50.37 24.32
C ASN A 276 9.95 -48.89 24.62
N ALA A 277 9.16 -47.99 24.07
CA ALA A 277 9.28 -46.56 24.27
C ALA A 277 8.00 -46.02 24.90
N ALA A 278 8.14 -45.06 25.86
CA ALA A 278 7.03 -44.33 26.45
C ALA A 278 6.80 -43.06 25.67
N LEU A 279 5.72 -42.97 24.87
CA LEU A 279 5.38 -41.78 24.08
C LEU A 279 4.34 -40.92 24.82
N CYS A 280 4.40 -39.62 24.63
CA CYS A 280 3.55 -38.65 25.31
C CYS A 280 2.10 -38.74 24.86
N ALA A 281 1.15 -39.01 25.78
CA ALA A 281 -0.28 -38.98 25.50
C ALA A 281 -0.97 -37.73 26.05
N CYS A 282 -0.38 -37.04 27.02
CA CYS A 282 -0.92 -35.80 27.57
C CYS A 282 -0.70 -34.56 26.69
N LYS A 283 0.16 -34.64 25.67
CA LYS A 283 0.54 -33.57 24.74
C LYS A 283 1.22 -32.36 25.41
N ALA A 284 1.77 -32.57 26.61
CA ALA A 284 2.48 -31.55 27.37
C ALA A 284 3.98 -31.81 27.52
N SER A 285 4.53 -32.92 26.95
CA SER A 285 5.95 -33.24 27.01
C SER A 285 6.82 -32.16 26.34
N SER A 286 7.93 -31.83 26.96
CA SER A 286 8.96 -31.00 26.36
C SER A 286 9.92 -31.78 25.44
N ASN A 287 9.82 -33.11 25.39
CA ASN A 287 10.70 -34.03 24.65
C ASN A 287 9.92 -34.89 23.65
N PHE A 288 9.03 -34.30 22.84
CA PHE A 288 8.29 -35.07 21.84
C PHE A 288 9.20 -35.90 20.92
N PRO A 289 8.79 -37.14 20.60
CA PRO A 289 7.52 -37.80 20.96
C PRO A 289 7.54 -38.49 22.33
N TYR A 290 8.68 -38.52 23.02
CA TYR A 290 8.89 -39.28 24.26
C TYR A 290 8.26 -38.56 25.47
N CYS A 291 7.85 -39.37 26.43
CA CYS A 291 7.32 -38.87 27.70
C CYS A 291 8.44 -38.38 28.62
N ASP A 292 8.29 -37.17 29.16
CA ASP A 292 9.22 -36.55 30.10
C ASP A 292 8.64 -36.43 31.54
N GLY A 293 7.51 -37.05 31.78
CA GLY A 293 6.82 -36.98 33.09
C GLY A 293 5.83 -35.82 33.25
N SER A 294 5.69 -34.94 32.25
CA SER A 294 4.77 -33.77 32.30
C SER A 294 3.29 -34.14 32.53
N HIS A 295 2.94 -35.41 32.40
CA HIS A 295 1.60 -35.93 32.68
C HIS A 295 1.29 -36.06 34.19
N ALA A 296 2.30 -36.15 35.05
CA ALA A 296 2.14 -36.47 36.47
C ALA A 296 1.19 -35.54 37.26
N PRO A 297 1.12 -34.23 37.03
CA PRO A 297 0.17 -33.34 37.70
C PRO A 297 -1.22 -33.32 37.06
N ILE A 298 -1.50 -34.04 35.97
CA ILE A 298 -2.75 -33.99 35.24
C ILE A 298 -3.76 -34.96 35.86
N PRO A 299 -4.87 -34.49 36.43
CA PRO A 299 -5.88 -35.38 37.02
C PRO A 299 -6.72 -36.05 35.92
N ASP A 300 -7.30 -37.24 36.23
CA ASP A 300 -8.13 -38.00 35.32
C ASP A 300 -9.31 -37.18 34.76
N SER A 301 -9.81 -36.20 35.50
CA SER A 301 -10.91 -35.33 35.07
C SER A 301 -10.54 -34.37 33.89
N GLN A 302 -9.26 -34.23 33.57
CA GLN A 302 -8.82 -33.43 32.45
C GLN A 302 -8.51 -34.22 31.17
N VAL A 303 -8.52 -35.53 31.24
CA VAL A 303 -8.39 -36.40 30.08
C VAL A 303 -9.60 -36.18 29.15
N GLY A 304 -9.34 -35.99 27.87
CA GLY A 304 -10.37 -35.66 26.87
C GLY A 304 -10.69 -34.17 26.77
N GLN A 305 -10.16 -33.32 27.66
CA GLN A 305 -10.34 -31.88 27.60
C GLN A 305 -9.18 -31.23 26.84
N VAL A 306 -9.43 -30.01 26.30
CA VAL A 306 -8.40 -29.19 25.70
C VAL A 306 -7.44 -28.76 26.80
N GLY A 307 -6.20 -29.24 26.74
CA GLY A 307 -5.11 -28.81 27.62
C GLY A 307 -4.71 -27.37 27.30
N ALA A 308 -4.12 -26.70 28.28
CA ALA A 308 -3.46 -25.44 27.98
C ALA A 308 -2.40 -25.71 26.91
N LEU A 309 -2.36 -24.87 25.86
CA LEU A 309 -1.27 -24.88 24.90
C LEU A 309 0.05 -24.88 25.65
N SER A 310 0.77 -26.03 25.67
CA SER A 310 2.20 -25.92 25.75
C SER A 310 2.67 -25.45 24.37
N SER A 311 2.47 -24.13 24.12
CA SER A 311 3.36 -23.50 23.16
C SER A 311 4.77 -23.80 23.69
N LYS A 312 5.59 -24.50 22.93
CA LYS A 312 7.03 -24.27 23.00
C LYS A 312 7.38 -22.95 22.31
N THR A 313 6.90 -21.84 22.82
CA THR A 313 7.76 -20.89 23.51
C THR A 313 8.45 -21.66 24.59
N VAL A 314 9.80 -21.71 24.54
CA VAL A 314 10.61 -22.17 25.66
C VAL A 314 9.94 -21.62 26.90
N SER A 315 9.21 -22.48 27.65
CA SER A 315 8.27 -22.05 28.69
C SER A 315 9.13 -21.38 29.77
N GLY A 316 9.02 -20.06 29.87
CA GLY A 316 9.80 -19.26 30.80
C GLY A 316 10.86 -18.37 30.16
N ALA A 317 11.13 -18.41 28.86
CA ALA A 317 11.94 -17.35 28.23
C ALA A 317 11.13 -16.04 28.23
N PRO A 318 11.62 -14.98 28.89
CA PRO A 318 10.90 -13.71 28.92
C PRO A 318 10.73 -13.19 27.48
N VAL A 319 9.52 -12.69 27.17
CA VAL A 319 9.27 -11.99 25.91
C VAL A 319 10.10 -10.70 25.92
N ALA A 320 10.91 -10.51 24.88
CA ALA A 320 11.72 -9.31 24.73
C ALA A 320 10.83 -8.05 24.73
N LYS A 321 11.10 -7.13 25.67
CA LYS A 321 10.40 -5.84 25.76
C LYS A 321 11.40 -4.71 25.58
N PRO A 322 11.04 -3.66 24.82
CA PRO A 322 11.88 -2.49 24.72
C PRO A 322 12.21 -1.91 26.11
N THR A 323 13.47 -1.55 26.33
CA THR A 323 13.93 -0.78 27.49
C THR A 323 14.50 0.55 26.98
N ALA A 324 14.86 1.44 27.90
CA ALA A 324 15.51 2.69 27.53
C ALA A 324 16.90 2.44 26.89
N GLU A 325 17.60 1.39 27.34
CA GLU A 325 18.92 0.96 26.85
C GLU A 325 18.82 0.16 25.54
N GLU A 326 17.77 -0.65 25.37
CA GLU A 326 17.55 -1.51 24.21
C GLU A 326 16.15 -1.27 23.59
N PRO A 327 15.90 -0.09 23.03
CA PRO A 327 14.58 0.28 22.50
C PRO A 327 14.19 -0.52 21.24
N THR A 328 15.16 -1.14 20.55
CA THR A 328 14.98 -1.82 19.28
C THR A 328 14.72 -3.32 19.39
N VAL A 329 14.81 -3.90 20.59
CA VAL A 329 14.76 -5.36 20.79
C VAL A 329 13.51 -6.00 20.21
N ALA A 330 12.34 -5.38 20.37
CA ALA A 330 11.09 -5.93 19.82
C ALA A 330 11.10 -5.95 18.29
N PHE A 331 11.62 -4.91 17.64
CA PHE A 331 11.73 -4.83 16.18
C PHE A 331 12.74 -5.85 15.64
N ILE A 332 13.88 -6.05 16.31
CA ILE A 332 14.86 -7.08 15.94
C ILE A 332 14.22 -8.48 16.02
N HIS A 333 13.50 -8.77 17.11
CA HIS A 333 12.80 -10.04 17.25
C HIS A 333 11.72 -10.25 16.19
N GLN A 334 10.99 -9.18 15.83
CA GLN A 334 10.00 -9.25 14.77
C GLN A 334 10.65 -9.56 13.41
N LEU A 335 11.71 -8.86 13.03
CA LEU A 335 12.46 -9.13 11.81
C LEU A 335 13.07 -10.54 11.80
N ALA A 336 13.58 -11.02 12.92
CA ALA A 336 14.16 -12.35 13.03
C ALA A 336 13.13 -13.47 12.92
N SER A 337 11.90 -13.25 13.39
CA SER A 337 10.84 -14.26 13.39
C SER A 337 9.99 -14.25 12.10
N GLU A 338 9.78 -13.09 11.49
CA GLU A 338 8.80 -12.88 10.42
C GLU A 338 9.41 -12.34 9.12
N GLY A 339 10.67 -11.91 9.14
CA GLY A 339 11.27 -11.17 8.03
C GLY A 339 10.43 -9.94 7.68
N LEU A 340 10.27 -9.67 6.39
CA LEU A 340 9.42 -8.58 5.89
C LEU A 340 7.99 -9.02 5.55
N SER A 341 7.61 -10.29 5.81
CA SER A 341 6.33 -10.86 5.37
C SER A 341 5.08 -10.08 5.84
N LYS A 342 5.13 -9.55 7.08
CA LYS A 342 4.03 -8.73 7.63
C LYS A 342 4.24 -7.23 7.46
N LEU A 343 5.48 -6.78 7.29
CA LEU A 343 5.85 -5.36 7.21
C LEU A 343 5.85 -4.83 5.76
N GLY A 344 5.98 -5.73 4.76
CA GLY A 344 6.13 -5.38 3.34
C GLY A 344 7.56 -4.96 2.99
N HIS A 345 7.86 -4.86 1.68
CA HIS A 345 9.21 -4.62 1.15
C HIS A 345 9.92 -3.35 1.65
N HIS A 346 9.18 -2.37 2.14
CA HIS A 346 9.72 -1.12 2.64
C HIS A 346 9.74 -1.02 4.18
N GLY A 347 9.36 -2.10 4.87
CA GLY A 347 9.20 -2.09 6.32
C GLY A 347 7.96 -1.31 6.79
N PRO A 348 7.89 -0.90 8.06
CA PRO A 348 6.76 -0.17 8.60
C PRO A 348 6.50 1.14 7.85
N MET A 349 5.21 1.40 7.54
CA MET A 349 4.77 2.62 6.88
C MET A 349 4.23 3.62 7.90
N THR A 350 4.66 4.85 7.79
CA THR A 350 4.29 5.92 8.73
C THR A 350 3.81 7.17 8.00
N ALA A 351 3.14 8.04 8.72
CA ALA A 351 2.64 9.31 8.23
C ALA A 351 3.24 10.51 9.00
N MET A 352 3.16 11.69 8.39
CA MET A 352 3.73 12.94 8.90
C MET A 352 5.27 12.95 8.86
N GLY A 353 5.91 13.95 9.48
CA GLY A 353 7.36 14.07 9.56
C GLY A 353 7.92 13.55 10.88
N VAL A 354 9.23 13.64 11.02
CA VAL A 354 9.95 13.35 12.28
C VAL A 354 9.40 14.22 13.40
N PRO A 355 9.23 13.69 14.63
CA PRO A 355 8.84 14.49 15.78
C PRO A 355 9.81 15.67 16.01
N ARG A 356 9.26 16.87 16.23
CA ARG A 356 10.06 18.13 16.29
C ARG A 356 11.14 18.10 17.38
N HIS A 357 10.87 17.45 18.51
CA HIS A 357 11.83 17.35 19.62
C HIS A 357 13.07 16.51 19.33
N LEU A 358 13.07 15.74 18.22
CA LEU A 358 14.21 14.96 17.74
C LEU A 358 15.09 15.74 16.75
N LEU A 359 14.76 16.99 16.46
CA LEU A 359 15.44 17.83 15.49
C LEU A 359 16.01 19.09 16.17
N PRO A 360 17.02 19.75 15.59
CA PRO A 360 17.41 21.10 15.99
C PRO A 360 16.20 22.01 16.03
N ASN A 361 16.00 22.70 17.17
CA ASN A 361 14.77 23.42 17.44
C ASN A 361 14.90 24.91 17.06
N TRP A 362 13.89 25.45 16.39
CA TRP A 362 13.77 26.90 16.12
C TRP A 362 13.76 27.73 17.39
N ASP A 363 13.32 27.20 18.53
CA ASP A 363 13.32 27.90 19.84
C ASP A 363 14.74 28.14 20.38
N ASP A 364 15.75 27.46 19.85
CA ASP A 364 17.16 27.65 20.19
C ASP A 364 17.81 28.85 19.49
N LEU A 365 17.08 29.50 18.59
CA LEU A 365 17.47 30.74 17.92
C LEU A 365 16.69 31.93 18.53
N GLN A 366 17.36 33.03 18.84
CA GLN A 366 16.73 34.26 19.30
C GLN A 366 16.75 35.29 18.18
N ILE A 367 15.69 36.13 18.11
CA ILE A 367 15.65 37.28 17.25
C ILE A 367 16.26 38.48 17.98
N MET A 368 17.20 39.15 17.34
CA MET A 368 17.93 40.29 17.86
C MET A 368 17.19 41.56 17.43
N THR A 369 16.35 42.09 18.30
CA THR A 369 15.57 43.30 18.03
C THR A 369 16.41 44.60 18.17
N ALA A 370 16.02 45.61 17.43
CA ALA A 370 16.62 46.93 17.50
C ALA A 370 16.27 47.68 18.81
N GLN A 371 17.12 48.61 19.25
CA GLN A 371 16.89 49.37 20.47
C GLN A 371 17.40 50.81 20.36
N MET A 372 18.71 51.04 20.34
CA MET A 372 19.32 52.37 20.35
C MET A 372 20.21 52.63 19.12
N ALA A 373 21.19 51.75 18.84
CA ALA A 373 22.06 51.90 17.70
C ALA A 373 21.34 51.69 16.37
N THR A 374 20.55 50.65 16.28
CA THR A 374 19.47 50.47 15.28
C THR A 374 18.16 50.74 15.99
N LYS A 375 17.30 51.52 15.39
CA LYS A 375 16.00 51.90 15.98
C LYS A 375 14.87 51.02 15.43
N PRO A 376 13.95 50.55 16.27
CA PRO A 376 12.73 49.93 15.78
C PRO A 376 11.91 50.92 14.98
N LEU A 377 11.06 50.43 14.09
CA LEU A 377 10.06 51.24 13.41
C LEU A 377 8.84 51.46 14.30
N LEU A 378 8.12 52.56 14.07
CA LEU A 378 6.85 52.85 14.74
C LEU A 378 5.75 51.89 14.26
N GLU A 379 4.70 51.73 15.06
CA GLU A 379 3.60 50.78 14.79
C GLU A 379 2.82 51.09 13.51
N ASP A 380 2.71 52.36 13.15
CA ASP A 380 2.00 52.85 11.96
C ASP A 380 2.84 52.74 10.66
N GLN A 381 4.11 52.41 10.78
CA GLN A 381 4.97 52.25 9.59
C GLN A 381 4.65 50.96 8.84
N ALA A 382 4.38 51.10 7.55
CA ALA A 382 4.12 49.96 6.66
C ALA A 382 5.35 49.06 6.51
N VAL A 383 5.13 47.73 6.51
CA VAL A 383 6.14 46.73 6.25
C VAL A 383 5.75 45.92 5.01
N GLY A 384 6.61 45.93 4.01
CA GLY A 384 6.41 45.17 2.78
C GLY A 384 6.42 43.64 3.01
N THR A 385 5.49 42.95 2.36
CA THR A 385 5.29 41.51 2.55
C THR A 385 5.46 40.67 1.28
N GLN A 386 5.61 41.29 0.12
CA GLN A 386 5.64 40.62 -1.16
C GLN A 386 6.81 39.63 -1.28
N LEU A 387 6.53 38.51 -1.95
CA LEU A 387 7.53 37.57 -2.42
C LEU A 387 7.46 37.47 -3.95
N VAL A 388 8.59 37.64 -4.62
CA VAL A 388 8.72 37.45 -6.07
C VAL A 388 9.42 36.14 -6.36
N ILE A 389 8.69 35.19 -6.95
CA ILE A 389 9.24 33.91 -7.38
C ILE A 389 9.84 34.06 -8.78
N GLY A 390 11.14 33.76 -8.91
CA GLY A 390 11.86 33.88 -10.18
C GLY A 390 11.91 35.32 -10.69
N PRO A 391 12.57 36.27 -9.99
CA PRO A 391 12.57 37.68 -10.36
C PRO A 391 13.17 37.98 -11.74
N GLN A 392 13.96 37.04 -12.29
CA GLN A 392 14.54 37.16 -13.64
C GLN A 392 13.75 36.43 -14.73
N ALA A 393 12.69 35.68 -14.37
CA ALA A 393 11.79 35.04 -15.33
C ALA A 393 11.03 36.12 -16.15
N LYS A 394 10.68 35.81 -17.39
CA LYS A 394 9.95 36.74 -18.25
C LYS A 394 8.56 37.11 -17.66
N LYS A 395 7.96 36.18 -16.92
CA LYS A 395 6.72 36.39 -16.18
C LYS A 395 6.92 35.95 -14.73
N PRO A 396 7.58 36.76 -13.87
CA PRO A 396 7.73 36.42 -12.46
C PRO A 396 6.39 36.20 -11.78
N LEU A 397 6.33 35.28 -10.84
CA LEU A 397 5.12 35.10 -10.03
C LEU A 397 5.23 35.93 -8.75
N VAL A 398 4.27 36.82 -8.53
CA VAL A 398 4.23 37.69 -7.36
C VAL A 398 3.18 37.15 -6.38
N LEU A 399 3.60 36.91 -5.15
CA LEU A 399 2.75 36.59 -4.00
C LEU A 399 2.70 37.80 -3.07
N ASP A 400 1.50 38.11 -2.53
CA ASP A 400 1.33 39.26 -1.64
C ASP A 400 1.98 39.01 -0.26
N ILE A 401 2.24 37.74 0.09
CA ILE A 401 2.87 37.31 1.34
C ILE A 401 3.93 36.25 1.10
N PRO A 402 4.98 36.12 1.94
CA PRO A 402 6.07 35.18 1.72
C PRO A 402 5.76 33.73 2.19
N LEU A 403 4.48 33.43 2.42
CA LEU A 403 3.98 32.13 2.83
C LEU A 403 3.05 31.58 1.75
N PHE A 404 3.17 30.30 1.37
CA PHE A 404 2.24 29.67 0.45
C PHE A 404 2.03 28.17 0.76
N VAL A 405 1.02 27.56 0.15
CA VAL A 405 0.68 26.14 0.41
C VAL A 405 1.58 25.24 -0.43
N SER A 406 2.34 24.38 0.25
CA SER A 406 3.28 23.43 -0.34
C SER A 406 2.60 22.26 -1.06
N ASP A 407 3.42 21.45 -1.71
CA ASP A 407 3.01 20.30 -2.51
C ASP A 407 2.34 19.20 -1.68
N MET A 408 1.08 18.96 -1.99
CA MET A 408 0.27 17.91 -1.39
C MET A 408 -0.68 17.34 -2.46
N SER A 409 -0.42 16.10 -2.89
CA SER A 409 -1.11 15.53 -4.05
C SER A 409 -2.58 15.24 -3.84
N PHE A 410 -3.38 15.41 -4.90
CA PHE A 410 -4.75 14.91 -4.97
C PHE A 410 -4.75 13.36 -4.90
N GLY A 411 -5.59 12.80 -4.05
CA GLY A 411 -5.60 11.38 -3.68
C GLY A 411 -4.87 11.09 -2.36
N SER A 412 -3.80 11.83 -2.02
CA SER A 412 -3.30 11.88 -0.64
C SER A 412 -4.22 12.73 0.23
N LEU A 413 -4.67 13.85 -0.30
CA LEU A 413 -5.74 14.68 0.26
C LEU A 413 -7.05 14.46 -0.49
N SER A 414 -8.17 14.73 0.17
CA SER A 414 -9.49 14.78 -0.43
C SER A 414 -9.64 15.99 -1.36
N GLU A 415 -10.63 15.96 -2.24
CA GLU A 415 -10.96 17.07 -3.12
C GLU A 415 -11.35 18.32 -2.31
N GLU A 416 -12.17 18.14 -1.28
CA GLU A 416 -12.59 19.20 -0.38
C GLU A 416 -11.40 19.91 0.27
N ALA A 417 -10.42 19.15 0.74
CA ALA A 417 -9.21 19.71 1.35
C ALA A 417 -8.36 20.48 0.33
N LYS A 418 -8.21 19.96 -0.90
CA LYS A 418 -7.47 20.63 -1.97
C LYS A 418 -8.13 21.95 -2.36
N VAL A 419 -9.45 21.97 -2.54
CA VAL A 419 -10.21 23.18 -2.90
C VAL A 419 -10.22 24.18 -1.75
N ALA A 420 -10.36 23.73 -0.49
CA ALA A 420 -10.31 24.61 0.69
C ALA A 420 -8.95 25.31 0.82
N LEU A 421 -7.86 24.56 0.63
CA LEU A 421 -6.50 25.10 0.64
C LEU A 421 -6.27 26.12 -0.47
N ALA A 422 -6.74 25.83 -1.70
CA ALA A 422 -6.62 26.72 -2.84
C ALA A 422 -7.38 28.04 -2.63
N ARG A 423 -8.63 27.97 -2.19
CA ARG A 423 -9.46 29.15 -1.88
C ARG A 423 -8.88 29.98 -0.74
N GLY A 424 -8.41 29.32 0.34
CA GLY A 424 -7.81 30.02 1.47
C GLY A 424 -6.50 30.72 1.11
N ALA A 425 -5.68 30.09 0.25
CA ALA A 425 -4.47 30.71 -0.29
C ALA A 425 -4.81 31.92 -1.19
N GLU A 426 -5.80 31.79 -2.09
CA GLU A 426 -6.25 32.91 -2.94
C GLU A 426 -6.74 34.10 -2.11
N LEU A 427 -7.57 33.86 -1.10
CA LEU A 427 -8.08 34.90 -0.18
C LEU A 427 -6.95 35.57 0.60
N ALA A 428 -5.84 34.89 0.85
CA ALA A 428 -4.66 35.45 1.50
C ALA A 428 -3.67 36.10 0.50
N GLY A 429 -3.97 36.15 -0.80
CA GLY A 429 -3.09 36.70 -1.82
C GLY A 429 -1.86 35.86 -2.11
N THR A 430 -1.95 34.53 -1.93
CA THR A 430 -0.80 33.64 -2.12
C THR A 430 -1.15 32.40 -2.93
N GLY A 431 -0.15 31.55 -3.16
CA GLY A 431 -0.23 30.40 -4.06
C GLY A 431 -0.41 29.05 -3.37
N ILE A 432 -0.66 28.05 -4.21
CA ILE A 432 -0.73 26.62 -3.85
C ILE A 432 -0.06 25.76 -4.91
N CYS A 433 0.52 24.65 -4.49
CA CYS A 433 1.15 23.67 -5.38
C CYS A 433 0.24 22.45 -5.63
N SER A 434 0.28 21.91 -6.87
CA SER A 434 -0.51 20.73 -7.27
C SER A 434 -0.15 19.47 -6.48
N GLY A 435 1.15 19.28 -6.21
CA GLY A 435 1.71 18.00 -5.78
C GLY A 435 1.83 16.97 -6.93
N GLU A 436 2.48 15.85 -6.68
CA GLU A 436 2.88 14.84 -7.68
C GLU A 436 1.74 14.09 -8.39
N GLY A 437 0.49 14.30 -7.99
CA GLY A 437 -0.69 13.56 -8.47
C GLY A 437 -1.39 14.15 -9.69
N GLY A 438 -0.78 15.11 -10.36
CA GLY A 438 -1.41 15.91 -11.42
C GLY A 438 -2.22 17.08 -10.87
N MET A 439 -2.77 17.89 -11.76
CA MET A 439 -3.49 19.12 -11.44
C MET A 439 -4.99 18.86 -11.33
N LEU A 440 -5.56 19.00 -10.13
CA LEU A 440 -7.01 18.96 -9.93
C LEU A 440 -7.63 20.25 -10.51
N PRO A 441 -8.55 20.16 -11.50
CA PRO A 441 -9.08 21.34 -12.17
C PRO A 441 -9.76 22.35 -11.23
N GLU A 442 -10.51 21.88 -10.24
CA GLU A 442 -11.23 22.72 -9.27
C GLU A 442 -10.27 23.45 -8.30
N GLU A 443 -9.15 22.81 -7.97
CA GLU A 443 -8.09 23.44 -7.17
C GLU A 443 -7.41 24.53 -7.98
N GLN A 444 -7.03 24.25 -9.23
CA GLN A 444 -6.38 25.23 -10.10
C GLN A 444 -7.32 26.42 -10.40
N ALA A 445 -8.59 26.17 -10.66
CA ALA A 445 -9.58 27.24 -10.90
C ALA A 445 -9.83 28.12 -9.66
N ALA A 446 -9.55 27.62 -8.46
CA ALA A 446 -9.73 28.31 -7.20
C ALA A 446 -8.53 29.16 -6.76
N ASN A 447 -7.41 29.15 -7.51
CA ASN A 447 -6.21 29.92 -7.17
C ASN A 447 -5.51 30.46 -8.42
N SER A 448 -5.30 31.78 -8.44
CA SER A 448 -4.67 32.52 -9.56
C SER A 448 -3.14 32.53 -9.53
N ARG A 449 -2.52 31.95 -8.49
CA ARG A 449 -1.07 31.90 -8.25
C ARG A 449 -0.61 30.45 -8.10
N TYR A 450 -0.92 29.62 -9.10
CA TYR A 450 -0.83 28.17 -9.04
C TYR A 450 0.53 27.62 -9.49
N PHE A 451 1.13 26.73 -8.69
CA PHE A 451 2.39 26.03 -9.00
C PHE A 451 2.09 24.60 -9.45
N TYR A 452 2.73 24.16 -10.54
CA TYR A 452 2.67 22.79 -11.02
C TYR A 452 3.91 22.01 -10.61
N GLU A 453 3.75 20.92 -9.86
CA GLU A 453 4.82 19.98 -9.54
C GLU A 453 4.85 18.82 -10.56
N LEU A 454 5.97 18.64 -11.27
CA LEU A 454 6.22 17.48 -12.11
C LEU A 454 7.10 16.48 -11.35
N ALA A 455 6.56 15.33 -10.97
CA ALA A 455 7.31 14.23 -10.37
C ALA A 455 7.69 13.18 -11.41
N SER A 456 8.53 12.23 -11.02
CA SER A 456 9.15 11.22 -11.90
C SER A 456 8.18 10.30 -12.64
N ALA A 457 6.97 10.08 -12.13
CA ALA A 457 5.92 9.33 -12.83
C ALA A 457 5.13 10.15 -13.85
N MET A 458 5.27 11.48 -13.85
CA MET A 458 4.59 12.41 -14.74
C MET A 458 3.05 12.28 -14.75
N PHE A 459 2.46 11.88 -13.64
CA PHE A 459 1.01 11.68 -13.53
C PHE A 459 0.21 12.92 -13.96
N GLY A 460 -0.75 12.72 -14.88
CA GLY A 460 -1.64 13.77 -15.35
C GLY A 460 -0.94 14.94 -16.08
N TYR A 461 0.33 14.77 -16.45
CA TYR A 461 1.04 15.80 -17.21
C TYR A 461 0.41 16.00 -18.60
N SER A 462 0.16 17.24 -18.95
CA SER A 462 -0.15 17.65 -20.31
C SER A 462 0.25 19.11 -20.54
N GLU A 463 0.64 19.45 -21.77
CA GLU A 463 0.95 20.84 -22.11
C GLU A 463 -0.24 21.78 -21.90
N ALA A 464 -1.48 21.27 -22.11
CA ALA A 464 -2.70 22.01 -21.84
C ALA A 464 -2.92 22.33 -20.36
N ALA A 465 -2.49 21.45 -19.45
CA ALA A 465 -2.50 21.73 -18.02
C ALA A 465 -1.45 22.76 -17.65
N VAL A 466 -0.23 22.60 -18.14
CA VAL A 466 0.90 23.50 -17.86
C VAL A 466 0.65 24.92 -18.40
N ALA A 467 -0.07 25.08 -19.51
CA ALA A 467 -0.44 26.38 -20.05
C ALA A 467 -1.28 27.28 -19.10
N LYS A 468 -1.88 26.69 -18.05
CA LYS A 468 -2.79 27.35 -17.08
C LYS A 468 -2.10 27.80 -15.79
N VAL A 469 -0.83 27.45 -15.57
CA VAL A 469 -0.16 27.65 -14.28
C VAL A 469 0.79 28.86 -14.30
N GLN A 470 1.17 29.36 -13.13
CA GLN A 470 1.97 30.57 -12.98
C GLN A 470 3.39 30.27 -12.53
N ALA A 471 3.69 29.05 -12.05
CA ALA A 471 5.02 28.55 -11.79
C ALA A 471 5.05 27.04 -12.03
N PHE A 472 6.22 26.50 -12.34
CA PHE A 472 6.43 25.07 -12.59
C PHE A 472 7.70 24.62 -11.91
N HIS A 473 7.70 23.42 -11.28
CA HIS A 473 8.94 22.84 -10.77
C HIS A 473 9.01 21.33 -10.92
N PHE A 474 10.23 20.86 -11.11
CA PHE A 474 10.59 19.44 -11.06
C PHE A 474 10.74 18.99 -9.62
N LYS A 475 10.19 17.84 -9.28
CA LYS A 475 10.41 17.21 -7.99
C LYS A 475 11.55 16.21 -8.05
N GLY A 476 12.72 16.60 -7.55
CA GLY A 476 13.85 15.69 -7.34
C GLY A 476 13.72 14.85 -6.08
N GLY A 477 13.05 15.38 -5.04
CA GLY A 477 12.85 14.66 -3.78
C GLY A 477 11.96 15.40 -2.79
N GLN A 478 11.76 14.78 -1.62
CA GLN A 478 11.14 15.40 -0.43
C GLN A 478 11.72 14.80 0.84
N GLY A 479 11.76 15.56 1.94
CA GLY A 479 12.50 15.26 3.15
C GLY A 479 12.28 13.89 3.79
N ALA A 480 11.08 13.32 3.63
CA ALA A 480 10.70 12.07 4.30
C ALA A 480 10.84 10.79 3.44
N LYS A 481 11.15 10.89 2.14
CA LYS A 481 11.16 9.70 1.26
C LYS A 481 11.99 9.84 -0.03
N THR A 482 13.02 10.65 -0.04
CA THR A 482 13.93 10.77 -1.20
C THR A 482 14.62 9.45 -1.47
N GLY A 483 14.68 9.04 -2.74
CA GLY A 483 15.28 7.77 -3.15
C GLY A 483 14.31 6.60 -3.22
N THR A 484 13.03 6.77 -2.85
CA THR A 484 12.03 5.70 -2.92
C THR A 484 10.77 6.05 -3.75
N GLY A 485 10.61 7.27 -4.20
CA GLY A 485 9.45 7.70 -4.98
C GLY A 485 8.13 7.78 -4.20
N GLY A 486 7.06 8.18 -4.88
CA GLY A 486 5.71 8.29 -4.33
C GLY A 486 4.94 6.98 -4.39
N HIS A 487 4.05 6.76 -3.41
CA HIS A 487 3.17 5.59 -3.39
C HIS A 487 1.76 5.97 -2.94
N LEU A 488 0.77 5.78 -3.80
CA LEU A 488 -0.65 5.86 -3.46
C LEU A 488 -1.27 4.47 -3.67
N PRO A 489 -1.83 3.83 -2.63
CA PRO A 489 -2.48 2.53 -2.77
C PRO A 489 -3.62 2.55 -3.80
N GLY A 490 -3.79 1.46 -4.56
CA GLY A 490 -4.84 1.33 -5.57
C GLY A 490 -6.25 1.59 -5.02
N ALA A 491 -6.51 1.18 -3.78
CA ALA A 491 -7.79 1.46 -3.10
C ALA A 491 -8.11 2.96 -2.93
N LYS A 492 -7.13 3.86 -3.08
CA LYS A 492 -7.33 5.32 -3.10
C LYS A 492 -7.37 5.90 -4.51
N ASN A 493 -6.93 5.14 -5.52
CA ASN A 493 -6.90 5.56 -6.92
C ASN A 493 -8.21 5.19 -7.61
N THR A 494 -9.27 5.93 -7.32
CA THR A 494 -10.63 5.68 -7.83
C THR A 494 -11.27 6.94 -8.39
N GLY A 495 -12.18 6.78 -9.34
CA GLY A 495 -12.98 7.85 -9.91
C GLY A 495 -12.14 9.02 -10.44
N LYS A 496 -12.38 10.22 -9.93
CA LYS A 496 -11.71 11.45 -10.34
C LYS A 496 -10.18 11.44 -10.13
N ILE A 497 -9.69 10.73 -9.11
CA ILE A 497 -8.25 10.62 -8.85
C ILE A 497 -7.55 9.85 -9.98
N SER A 498 -8.14 8.73 -10.40
CA SER A 498 -7.68 7.95 -11.56
C SER A 498 -7.63 8.82 -12.83
N GLN A 499 -8.70 9.58 -13.09
CA GLN A 499 -8.79 10.49 -14.25
C GLN A 499 -7.71 11.58 -14.22
N VAL A 500 -7.52 12.26 -13.07
CA VAL A 500 -6.53 13.34 -12.92
C VAL A 500 -5.10 12.82 -13.04
N ARG A 501 -4.84 11.61 -12.53
CA ARG A 501 -3.52 10.97 -12.62
C ARG A 501 -3.24 10.36 -13.99
N GLY A 502 -4.28 10.05 -14.78
CA GLY A 502 -4.16 9.38 -16.08
C GLY A 502 -3.73 7.91 -15.95
N ILE A 503 -4.15 7.21 -14.90
CA ILE A 503 -3.88 5.78 -14.66
C ILE A 503 -5.18 5.03 -14.40
N PRO A 504 -5.29 3.73 -14.74
CA PRO A 504 -6.49 2.94 -14.53
C PRO A 504 -6.98 2.95 -13.07
N GLU A 505 -8.29 2.86 -12.91
CA GLU A 505 -8.92 2.81 -11.59
C GLU A 505 -8.54 1.51 -10.87
N GLY A 506 -8.22 1.62 -9.57
CA GLY A 506 -7.80 0.49 -8.75
C GLY A 506 -6.29 0.17 -8.82
N GLU A 507 -5.56 0.65 -9.82
CA GLU A 507 -4.12 0.48 -9.88
C GLU A 507 -3.39 1.38 -8.88
N PRO A 508 -2.34 0.88 -8.20
CA PRO A 508 -1.54 1.71 -7.32
C PRO A 508 -0.74 2.74 -8.13
N ALA A 509 -0.77 4.00 -7.70
CA ALA A 509 0.05 5.03 -8.31
C ALA A 509 1.45 5.05 -7.66
N VAL A 510 2.42 4.47 -8.34
CA VAL A 510 3.82 4.38 -7.88
C VAL A 510 4.70 5.25 -8.76
N SER A 511 5.36 6.25 -8.15
CA SER A 511 6.38 7.03 -8.82
C SER A 511 7.73 6.33 -8.72
N PRO A 512 8.48 6.19 -9.82
CA PRO A 512 9.86 5.70 -9.73
C PRO A 512 10.74 6.68 -8.90
N PRO A 513 11.86 6.21 -8.33
CA PRO A 513 12.73 7.05 -7.50
C PRO A 513 13.41 8.18 -8.27
N THR A 514 13.46 8.11 -9.59
CA THR A 514 14.04 9.11 -10.49
C THR A 514 13.24 9.22 -11.79
N PHE A 515 13.43 10.29 -12.53
CA PHE A 515 12.86 10.45 -13.88
C PHE A 515 13.49 9.43 -14.84
N LYS A 516 12.64 8.78 -15.66
CA LYS A 516 13.09 7.80 -16.66
C LYS A 516 13.81 8.46 -17.85
N ASP A 517 13.21 9.55 -18.34
CA ASP A 517 13.59 10.19 -19.61
C ASP A 517 14.27 11.55 -19.43
N LEU A 518 14.42 12.04 -18.19
CA LEU A 518 15.15 13.24 -17.84
C LEU A 518 16.33 12.83 -16.94
N VAL A 519 17.51 12.69 -17.53
CA VAL A 519 18.70 12.14 -16.85
C VAL A 519 19.78 13.21 -16.67
N THR A 520 19.97 14.07 -17.65
CA THR A 520 21.04 15.07 -17.66
C THR A 520 20.50 16.49 -17.42
N VAL A 521 21.38 17.39 -16.98
CA VAL A 521 21.09 18.83 -16.88
C VAL A 521 20.45 19.36 -18.17
N ALA A 522 20.96 18.92 -19.33
CA ALA A 522 20.46 19.34 -20.64
C ALA A 522 19.02 18.88 -20.90
N ASP A 523 18.61 17.71 -20.38
CA ASP A 523 17.25 17.20 -20.52
C ASP A 523 16.26 18.07 -19.72
N PHE A 524 16.59 18.36 -18.46
CA PHE A 524 15.79 19.23 -17.61
C PHE A 524 15.70 20.65 -18.15
N ARG A 525 16.81 21.18 -18.68
CA ARG A 525 16.84 22.50 -19.33
C ARG A 525 15.90 22.52 -20.54
N ARG A 526 16.02 21.57 -21.47
CA ARG A 526 15.12 21.50 -22.65
C ARG A 526 13.65 21.41 -22.25
N PHE A 527 13.34 20.60 -21.23
CA PHE A 527 11.96 20.50 -20.75
C PHE A 527 11.47 21.81 -20.13
N GLY A 528 12.30 22.45 -19.29
CA GLY A 528 11.99 23.76 -18.70
C GLY A 528 11.80 24.84 -19.76
N ASP A 529 12.63 24.86 -20.80
CA ASP A 529 12.51 25.80 -21.93
C ASP A 529 11.21 25.55 -22.71
N ARG A 530 10.80 24.30 -22.90
CA ARG A 530 9.50 23.96 -23.50
C ARG A 530 8.34 24.49 -22.65
N VAL A 531 8.40 24.35 -21.32
CA VAL A 531 7.41 24.93 -20.41
C VAL A 531 7.37 26.47 -20.54
N ARG A 532 8.52 27.13 -20.63
CA ARG A 532 8.59 28.57 -20.86
C ARG A 532 7.96 29.00 -22.18
N GLU A 533 8.16 28.22 -23.25
CA GLU A 533 7.50 28.46 -24.54
C GLU A 533 5.97 28.41 -24.44
N ILE A 534 5.44 27.32 -23.85
CA ILE A 534 3.99 27.08 -23.72
C ILE A 534 3.33 28.21 -22.88
N THR A 535 3.98 28.64 -21.80
CA THR A 535 3.41 29.56 -20.82
C THR A 535 3.71 31.04 -21.13
N GLY A 536 4.70 31.27 -22.03
CA GLY A 536 5.23 32.59 -22.34
C GLY A 536 6.25 33.08 -21.32
N GLY A 537 6.86 32.18 -20.51
CA GLY A 537 8.01 32.43 -19.66
C GLY A 537 7.76 32.54 -18.16
N ILE A 538 6.97 31.62 -17.60
CA ILE A 538 6.80 31.49 -16.13
C ILE A 538 8.10 31.00 -15.48
N PRO A 539 8.29 31.18 -14.14
CA PRO A 539 9.42 30.63 -13.40
C PRO A 539 9.46 29.10 -13.43
N ILE A 540 10.67 28.55 -13.62
CA ILE A 540 10.97 27.14 -13.53
C ILE A 540 11.78 26.87 -12.27
N GLY A 541 11.35 25.92 -11.43
CA GLY A 541 12.01 25.58 -10.18
C GLY A 541 12.37 24.11 -10.04
N PHE A 542 13.04 23.83 -8.94
CA PHE A 542 13.33 22.48 -8.48
C PHE A 542 12.94 22.34 -7.01
N LYS A 543 12.18 21.29 -6.69
CA LYS A 543 11.97 20.86 -5.33
C LYS A 543 12.98 19.78 -4.98
N LEU A 544 13.83 20.09 -4.02
CA LEU A 544 14.96 19.27 -3.60
C LEU A 544 14.80 18.85 -2.15
N SER A 545 15.19 17.65 -1.83
CA SER A 545 15.36 17.21 -0.45
C SER A 545 16.75 17.57 0.05
N ALA A 546 16.86 17.92 1.31
CA ALA A 546 18.13 18.32 1.92
C ALA A 546 19.07 17.13 2.16
N ASN A 547 19.64 16.56 1.10
CA ASN A 547 20.64 15.49 1.15
C ASN A 547 22.01 16.00 0.67
N HIS A 548 22.29 15.98 -0.60
CA HIS A 548 23.50 16.53 -1.23
C HIS A 548 23.26 17.98 -1.67
N ILE A 549 23.00 18.86 -0.71
CA ILE A 549 22.39 20.18 -0.88
C ILE A 549 23.12 21.01 -1.95
N GLU A 550 24.43 21.18 -1.82
CA GLU A 550 25.23 22.04 -2.71
C GLU A 550 25.26 21.47 -4.14
N GLN A 551 25.40 20.15 -4.28
CA GLN A 551 25.46 19.47 -5.59
C GLN A 551 24.10 19.51 -6.29
N ASP A 552 23.00 19.27 -5.56
CA ASP A 552 21.66 19.30 -6.12
C ASP A 552 21.24 20.74 -6.47
N ILE A 553 21.63 21.73 -5.69
CA ILE A 553 21.44 23.16 -6.03
C ILE A 553 22.24 23.52 -7.28
N GLN A 554 23.50 23.08 -7.39
CA GLN A 554 24.29 23.34 -8.61
C GLN A 554 23.65 22.73 -9.86
N PHE A 555 23.15 21.49 -9.74
CA PHE A 555 22.40 20.85 -10.82
C PHE A 555 21.19 21.70 -11.25
N ALA A 556 20.41 22.20 -10.28
CA ALA A 556 19.25 23.05 -10.57
C ALA A 556 19.67 24.39 -11.23
N LEU A 557 20.75 25.04 -10.77
CA LEU A 557 21.30 26.26 -11.38
C LEU A 557 21.73 26.00 -12.81
N ASP A 558 22.46 24.91 -13.06
CA ASP A 558 22.91 24.52 -14.39
C ASP A 558 21.73 24.17 -15.32
N ALA A 559 20.65 23.64 -14.79
CA ALA A 559 19.40 23.39 -15.54
C ALA A 559 18.60 24.68 -15.80
N GLY A 560 18.96 25.82 -15.23
CA GLY A 560 18.33 27.11 -15.44
C GLY A 560 17.16 27.37 -14.50
N ALA A 561 17.29 26.98 -13.23
CA ALA A 561 16.28 27.23 -12.19
C ALA A 561 16.12 28.72 -11.91
N ASP A 562 14.88 29.17 -11.81
CA ASP A 562 14.46 30.50 -11.33
C ASP A 562 14.15 30.49 -9.83
N TYR A 563 13.84 29.31 -9.26
CA TYR A 563 13.62 29.13 -7.83
C TYR A 563 13.91 27.68 -7.37
N ILE A 564 14.15 27.54 -6.08
CA ILE A 564 14.40 26.26 -5.42
C ILE A 564 13.48 26.16 -4.20
N ILE A 565 12.77 25.02 -4.06
CA ILE A 565 12.07 24.62 -2.84
C ILE A 565 12.92 23.57 -2.15
N LEU A 566 13.54 23.91 -1.04
CA LEU A 566 14.35 22.98 -0.24
C LEU A 566 13.53 22.36 0.88
N ASP A 567 13.44 21.04 0.93
CA ASP A 567 12.67 20.28 1.95
C ASP A 567 13.62 19.59 2.93
N GLY A 568 13.69 20.10 4.15
CA GLY A 568 14.52 19.53 5.21
C GLY A 568 13.86 18.33 5.91
N ARG A 569 14.63 17.64 6.77
CA ARG A 569 14.19 16.44 7.51
C ARG A 569 12.92 16.64 8.37
N GLY A 570 12.56 17.87 8.72
CA GLY A 570 11.26 18.18 9.35
C GLY A 570 10.06 18.02 8.43
N GLY A 571 10.27 17.82 7.11
CA GLY A 571 9.23 17.59 6.10
C GLY A 571 8.45 16.33 6.36
N GLY A 572 7.14 16.39 6.04
CA GLY A 572 6.22 15.28 6.25
C GLY A 572 5.71 14.70 4.93
N THR A 573 4.97 13.60 5.04
CA THR A 573 4.28 12.95 3.93
C THR A 573 3.02 12.26 4.42
N GLY A 574 2.10 11.95 3.51
CA GLY A 574 0.94 11.12 3.83
C GLY A 574 1.31 9.67 4.14
N ALA A 575 2.36 9.15 3.48
CA ALA A 575 2.90 7.81 3.70
C ALA A 575 4.37 7.76 3.32
N ALA A 576 5.21 7.24 4.19
CA ALA A 576 6.63 6.93 3.92
C ALA A 576 7.05 5.68 4.69
N PRO A 577 8.02 4.91 4.18
CA PRO A 577 8.72 3.92 4.99
C PRO A 577 9.38 4.61 6.20
N GLU A 578 9.25 4.03 7.38
CA GLU A 578 9.78 4.62 8.61
C GLU A 578 11.30 4.78 8.55
N ILE A 579 11.99 3.81 7.95
CA ILE A 579 13.44 3.85 7.71
C ILE A 579 13.88 5.08 6.89
N PHE A 580 13.05 5.57 5.97
CA PHE A 580 13.34 6.80 5.24
C PHE A 580 12.97 8.04 6.06
N ARG A 581 11.73 8.10 6.58
CA ARG A 581 11.28 9.27 7.34
C ARG A 581 12.25 9.65 8.47
N ASP A 582 12.79 8.65 9.19
CA ASP A 582 13.54 8.87 10.42
C ASP A 582 15.06 8.95 10.23
N HIS A 583 15.59 8.53 9.06
CA HIS A 583 17.03 8.34 8.90
C HIS A 583 17.66 9.08 7.72
N ILE A 584 16.87 9.79 6.89
CA ILE A 584 17.41 10.54 5.76
C ILE A 584 17.23 12.06 5.93
N SER A 585 17.87 12.82 5.09
CA SER A 585 17.81 14.29 4.98
C SER A 585 18.42 15.04 6.17
N VAL A 586 19.05 16.14 5.85
CA VAL A 586 19.60 17.10 6.82
C VAL A 586 18.44 17.88 7.47
N PRO A 587 18.46 18.12 8.79
CA PRO A 587 17.46 18.95 9.45
C PRO A 587 17.33 20.35 8.83
N THR A 588 16.12 20.91 8.85
CA THR A 588 15.75 22.12 8.10
C THR A 588 16.63 23.34 8.40
N ILE A 589 17.02 23.55 9.67
CA ILE A 589 17.86 24.70 10.08
C ILE A 589 19.24 24.63 9.40
N PRO A 590 20.07 23.58 9.59
CA PRO A 590 21.37 23.52 8.92
C PRO A 590 21.25 23.39 7.38
N ALA A 591 20.17 22.78 6.88
CA ALA A 591 19.95 22.68 5.45
C ALA A 591 19.77 24.07 4.80
N LEU A 592 18.92 24.91 5.41
CA LEU A 592 18.69 26.28 4.95
C LEU A 592 19.96 27.13 4.98
N ALA A 593 20.70 27.09 6.09
CA ALA A 593 21.93 27.84 6.25
C ALA A 593 22.97 27.46 5.16
N ARG A 594 23.14 26.16 4.89
CA ARG A 594 24.04 25.65 3.84
C ARG A 594 23.57 26.08 2.45
N ALA A 595 22.27 25.95 2.17
CA ALA A 595 21.72 26.31 0.86
C ALA A 595 21.89 27.81 0.56
N ARG A 596 21.60 28.68 1.53
CA ARG A 596 21.77 30.13 1.38
C ARG A 596 23.25 30.47 1.14
N ARG A 597 24.14 29.96 1.98
CA ARG A 597 25.60 30.18 1.81
C ARG A 597 26.08 29.74 0.42
N TYR A 598 25.64 28.59 -0.06
CA TYR A 598 26.00 28.09 -1.36
C TYR A 598 25.51 29.01 -2.51
N LEU A 599 24.24 29.47 -2.43
CA LEU A 599 23.71 30.43 -3.40
C LEU A 599 24.44 31.76 -3.38
N ASP A 600 24.91 32.23 -2.21
CA ASP A 600 25.73 33.43 -2.07
C ASP A 600 27.11 33.23 -2.74
N GLU A 601 27.79 32.12 -2.50
CA GLU A 601 29.04 31.71 -3.11
C GLU A 601 28.92 31.65 -4.65
N GLN A 602 27.81 31.14 -5.17
CA GLN A 602 27.48 31.07 -6.59
C GLN A 602 26.97 32.40 -7.17
N ARG A 603 26.85 33.45 -6.36
CA ARG A 603 26.27 34.75 -6.75
C ARG A 603 24.86 34.60 -7.34
N ALA A 604 24.10 33.62 -6.85
CA ALA A 604 22.74 33.33 -7.29
C ALA A 604 21.67 33.97 -6.41
N SER A 605 22.02 34.41 -5.20
CA SER A 605 21.12 35.13 -4.31
C SER A 605 20.56 36.41 -4.97
N GLY A 606 19.25 36.65 -4.80
CA GLY A 606 18.52 37.72 -5.47
C GLY A 606 18.19 37.45 -6.95
N ARG A 607 18.76 36.40 -7.57
CA ARG A 607 18.39 35.92 -8.91
C ARG A 607 17.52 34.67 -8.85
N VAL A 608 17.86 33.74 -7.96
CA VAL A 608 17.12 32.52 -7.73
C VAL A 608 16.44 32.59 -6.37
N THR A 609 15.13 32.42 -6.32
CA THR A 609 14.35 32.48 -5.10
C THR A 609 14.53 31.18 -4.30
N LEU A 610 14.99 31.29 -3.04
CA LEU A 610 15.12 30.16 -2.12
C LEU A 610 13.92 30.04 -1.19
N ILE A 611 13.18 28.96 -1.33
CA ILE A 611 12.01 28.65 -0.53
C ILE A 611 12.35 27.49 0.39
N ILE A 612 12.00 27.59 1.66
CA ILE A 612 12.19 26.52 2.63
C ILE A 612 10.88 25.85 2.99
N THR A 613 10.91 24.55 3.16
CA THR A 613 9.84 23.76 3.77
C THR A 613 10.44 22.71 4.70
N GLY A 614 9.60 22.05 5.52
CA GLY A 614 10.05 21.00 6.41
C GLY A 614 9.98 21.37 7.90
N GLY A 615 8.82 21.20 8.51
CA GLY A 615 8.67 21.29 9.98
C GLY A 615 8.31 22.66 10.56
N LEU A 616 8.21 23.70 9.76
CA LEU A 616 7.79 25.04 10.22
C LEU A 616 6.31 25.07 10.59
N ARG A 617 5.95 25.74 11.70
CA ARG A 617 4.59 25.71 12.24
C ARG A 617 4.02 27.10 12.61
N THR A 618 4.83 27.97 13.16
CA THR A 618 4.41 29.21 13.80
C THR A 618 5.01 30.44 13.13
N PRO A 619 4.42 31.63 13.29
CA PRO A 619 4.96 32.87 12.75
C PRO A 619 6.43 33.13 13.13
N VAL A 620 6.82 32.74 14.34
CA VAL A 620 8.20 32.87 14.81
C VAL A 620 9.16 31.94 14.05
N ASP A 621 8.72 30.71 13.74
CA ASP A 621 9.51 29.80 12.87
C ASP A 621 9.73 30.47 11.49
N PHE A 622 8.70 31.11 10.93
CA PHE A 622 8.76 31.74 9.60
C PHE A 622 9.72 32.93 9.58
N VAL A 623 9.66 33.82 10.59
CA VAL A 623 10.61 34.93 10.72
C VAL A 623 12.05 34.42 10.83
N LYS A 624 12.29 33.43 11.70
CA LYS A 624 13.63 32.84 11.87
C LYS A 624 14.13 32.18 10.61
N ALA A 625 13.26 31.53 9.84
CA ALA A 625 13.63 30.96 8.54
C ALA A 625 14.00 32.03 7.52
N MET A 626 13.25 33.14 7.45
CA MET A 626 13.61 34.25 6.58
C MET A 626 14.92 34.89 7.02
N ALA A 627 15.12 35.14 8.31
CA ALA A 627 16.37 35.65 8.83
C ALA A 627 17.57 34.72 8.60
N LEU A 628 17.36 33.41 8.58
CA LEU A 628 18.39 32.41 8.25
C LEU A 628 18.65 32.30 6.73
N GLY A 629 17.89 33.05 5.90
CA GLY A 629 18.15 33.21 4.48
C GLY A 629 17.11 32.63 3.52
N ALA A 630 15.94 32.22 3.97
CA ALA A 630 14.83 31.90 3.07
C ALA A 630 14.20 33.17 2.52
N ASP A 631 13.88 33.20 1.22
CA ASP A 631 13.10 34.28 0.61
C ASP A 631 11.60 34.06 0.88
N GLY A 632 11.17 32.81 1.04
CA GLY A 632 9.78 32.44 1.36
C GLY A 632 9.67 31.06 2.02
N VAL A 633 8.47 30.77 2.53
CA VAL A 633 8.19 29.51 3.26
C VAL A 633 6.99 28.79 2.65
N ALA A 634 7.18 27.51 2.30
CA ALA A 634 6.11 26.64 1.82
C ALA A 634 5.55 25.78 2.97
N LEU A 635 4.23 25.84 3.18
CA LEU A 635 3.52 25.28 4.33
C LEU A 635 2.69 24.06 3.95
N SER A 636 2.92 22.93 4.61
CA SER A 636 2.09 21.72 4.50
C SER A 636 1.26 21.48 5.77
N ASN A 637 1.90 20.96 6.82
CA ASN A 637 1.21 20.56 8.06
C ASN A 637 0.55 21.73 8.79
N SER A 638 1.15 22.92 8.80
CA SER A 638 0.53 24.10 9.41
C SER A 638 -0.70 24.54 8.63
N ALA A 639 -0.66 24.52 7.30
CA ALA A 639 -1.82 24.79 6.46
C ALA A 639 -2.93 23.74 6.66
N LEU A 640 -2.57 22.44 6.76
CA LEU A 640 -3.54 21.39 7.08
C LEU A 640 -4.16 21.58 8.47
N GLN A 641 -3.36 21.95 9.48
CA GLN A 641 -3.88 22.24 10.83
C GLN A 641 -4.81 23.46 10.82
N ALA A 642 -4.48 24.48 10.04
CA ALA A 642 -5.34 25.65 9.88
C ALA A 642 -6.72 25.26 9.32
N ILE A 643 -6.82 24.35 8.36
CA ILE A 643 -8.10 23.87 7.82
C ILE A 643 -8.80 22.82 8.70
N GLY A 644 -8.23 22.41 9.83
CA GLY A 644 -8.87 21.51 10.80
C GLY A 644 -8.19 20.15 11.03
N CYS A 645 -6.96 19.92 10.56
CA CYS A 645 -6.24 18.70 10.86
C CYS A 645 -5.93 18.59 12.36
N VAL A 646 -6.35 17.48 12.97
CA VAL A 646 -6.15 17.17 14.40
C VAL A 646 -4.85 16.43 14.71
N ALA A 647 -3.94 16.34 13.74
CA ALA A 647 -2.63 15.70 13.87
C ALA A 647 -2.68 14.22 14.34
N ALA A 648 -3.72 13.48 13.99
CA ALA A 648 -3.90 12.07 14.37
C ALA A 648 -2.82 11.12 13.80
N ARG A 649 -1.99 11.58 12.83
CA ARG A 649 -0.86 10.83 12.21
C ARG A 649 -1.23 9.49 11.57
N ILE A 650 -2.47 9.36 11.08
CA ILE A 650 -3.02 8.17 10.40
C ILE A 650 -3.34 8.44 8.91
N CYS A 651 -2.67 9.39 8.27
CA CYS A 651 -2.94 9.80 6.87
C CYS A 651 -2.77 8.66 5.86
N ASN A 652 -1.89 7.68 6.15
CA ASN A 652 -1.65 6.50 5.34
C ASN A 652 -2.80 5.47 5.37
N THR A 653 -3.69 5.52 6.37
CA THR A 653 -4.73 4.50 6.60
C THR A 653 -6.05 4.73 5.86
N ASN A 654 -6.22 5.88 5.19
CA ASN A 654 -7.50 6.32 4.61
C ASN A 654 -8.64 6.56 5.65
N ASN A 655 -8.32 6.71 6.94
CA ASN A 655 -9.28 6.88 8.03
C ASN A 655 -9.15 8.25 8.73
N CYS A 656 -8.75 9.28 7.98
CA CYS A 656 -8.62 10.64 8.54
C CYS A 656 -9.97 11.10 9.13
N PRO A 657 -10.05 11.38 10.44
CA PRO A 657 -11.33 11.63 11.11
C PRO A 657 -11.99 12.96 10.73
N VAL A 658 -11.22 13.88 10.13
CA VAL A 658 -11.66 15.23 9.76
C VAL A 658 -11.79 15.42 8.24
N GLY A 659 -11.79 14.34 7.44
CA GLY A 659 -12.06 14.40 6.01
C GLY A 659 -10.91 14.90 5.13
N ILE A 660 -9.73 15.19 5.68
CA ILE A 660 -8.62 15.81 4.94
C ILE A 660 -7.82 14.77 4.11
N ALA A 661 -7.34 13.69 4.75
CA ALA A 661 -6.46 12.70 4.12
C ALA A 661 -7.17 11.35 3.97
N THR A 662 -8.36 11.37 3.39
CA THR A 662 -9.21 10.19 3.15
C THR A 662 -9.98 10.34 1.84
N GLN A 663 -10.36 9.20 1.25
CA GLN A 663 -11.24 9.15 0.08
C GLN A 663 -12.63 8.59 0.42
N LYS A 664 -12.88 8.26 1.68
CA LYS A 664 -14.18 7.77 2.15
C LYS A 664 -15.22 8.88 2.19
N PRO A 665 -16.34 8.78 1.46
CA PRO A 665 -17.35 9.86 1.36
C PRO A 665 -17.88 10.31 2.73
N GLU A 666 -18.14 9.35 3.63
CA GLU A 666 -18.66 9.59 4.98
C GLU A 666 -17.68 10.38 5.90
N LEU A 667 -16.41 10.37 5.56
CA LEU A 667 -15.40 11.17 6.27
C LEU A 667 -15.14 12.49 5.55
N ARG A 668 -15.11 12.50 4.21
CA ARG A 668 -14.86 13.72 3.40
C ARG A 668 -15.90 14.82 3.68
N GLN A 669 -17.17 14.45 3.82
CA GLN A 669 -18.27 15.40 4.12
C GLN A 669 -18.14 16.16 5.46
N ARG A 670 -17.18 15.76 6.33
CA ARG A 670 -16.91 16.44 7.60
C ARG A 670 -16.14 17.74 7.43
N LEU A 671 -15.53 17.95 6.26
CA LEU A 671 -14.76 19.15 5.98
C LEU A 671 -15.64 20.14 5.21
N ASP A 672 -16.06 21.23 5.87
CA ASP A 672 -16.69 22.37 5.20
C ASP A 672 -15.62 23.17 4.45
N VAL A 673 -15.72 23.21 3.12
CA VAL A 673 -14.74 23.86 2.24
C VAL A 673 -14.68 25.38 2.47
N GLY A 674 -15.83 26.02 2.70
CA GLY A 674 -15.92 27.47 2.90
C GLY A 674 -15.28 27.92 4.20
N GLU A 675 -15.67 27.29 5.31
CA GLU A 675 -15.10 27.61 6.62
C GLU A 675 -13.61 27.24 6.71
N ALA A 676 -13.21 26.11 6.14
CA ALA A 676 -11.81 25.69 6.10
C ALA A 676 -10.94 26.70 5.32
N ALA A 677 -11.43 27.23 4.20
CA ALA A 677 -10.74 28.26 3.42
C ALA A 677 -10.57 29.57 4.23
N LEU A 678 -11.63 30.02 4.91
CA LEU A 678 -11.56 31.22 5.79
C LEU A 678 -10.59 31.00 6.96
N ARG A 679 -10.54 29.82 7.55
CA ARG A 679 -9.58 29.49 8.61
C ARG A 679 -8.14 29.57 8.13
N LEU A 680 -7.84 29.07 6.92
CA LEU A 680 -6.50 29.19 6.34
C LEU A 680 -6.15 30.66 6.06
N GLN A 681 -7.05 31.41 5.47
CA GLN A 681 -6.88 32.85 5.21
C GLN A 681 -6.56 33.61 6.49
N ARG A 682 -7.33 33.39 7.56
CA ARG A 682 -7.10 34.03 8.89
C ARG A 682 -5.74 33.63 9.48
N PHE A 683 -5.36 32.32 9.38
CA PHE A 683 -4.08 31.85 9.86
C PHE A 683 -2.90 32.52 9.13
N LEU A 684 -2.96 32.59 7.79
CA LEU A 684 -1.92 33.23 6.99
C LEU A 684 -1.85 34.74 7.25
N GLY A 685 -3.00 35.44 7.28
CA GLY A 685 -3.08 36.87 7.56
C GLY A 685 -2.52 37.22 8.94
N ALA A 686 -2.99 36.56 9.98
CA ALA A 686 -2.48 36.78 11.36
C ALA A 686 -1.00 36.45 11.50
N SER A 687 -0.53 35.41 10.79
CA SER A 687 0.90 35.06 10.78
C SER A 687 1.73 36.20 10.20
N VAL A 688 1.32 36.75 9.07
CA VAL A 688 2.03 37.86 8.42
C VAL A 688 1.98 39.14 9.27
N GLU A 689 0.86 39.44 9.90
CA GLU A 689 0.77 40.57 10.86
C GLU A 689 1.78 40.45 11.99
N LEU A 690 1.92 39.26 12.60
CA LEU A 690 2.92 38.97 13.64
C LEU A 690 4.36 39.06 13.09
N MET A 691 4.60 38.63 11.85
CA MET A 691 5.90 38.76 11.19
C MET A 691 6.24 40.25 10.95
N GLN A 692 5.26 41.09 10.59
CA GLN A 692 5.43 42.54 10.43
C GLN A 692 5.73 43.24 11.78
N VAL A 693 5.13 42.79 12.89
CA VAL A 693 5.47 43.26 14.25
C VAL A 693 6.96 42.96 14.54
N MET A 694 7.43 41.78 14.24
CA MET A 694 8.82 41.43 14.45
C MET A 694 9.77 42.22 13.53
N ALA A 695 9.38 42.43 12.28
CA ALA A 695 10.16 43.25 11.34
C ALA A 695 10.31 44.71 11.85
N ARG A 696 9.22 45.32 12.30
CA ARG A 696 9.27 46.68 12.93
C ARG A 696 10.17 46.68 14.18
N ALA A 697 10.10 45.65 15.01
CA ALA A 697 10.95 45.50 16.20
C ALA A 697 12.45 45.39 15.84
N CYS A 698 12.80 44.81 14.66
CA CYS A 698 14.15 44.75 14.15
C CYS A 698 14.56 46.02 13.34
N GLY A 699 13.64 46.95 13.11
CA GLY A 699 13.91 48.15 12.31
C GLY A 699 13.77 47.94 10.80
N HIS A 700 13.07 46.90 10.36
CA HIS A 700 12.91 46.52 8.95
C HIS A 700 11.57 46.99 8.37
N SER A 701 11.63 47.65 7.19
CA SER A 701 10.45 48.10 6.43
C SER A 701 9.93 47.04 5.43
N SER A 702 10.53 45.83 5.40
CA SER A 702 10.10 44.72 4.58
C SER A 702 10.46 43.39 5.27
N LEU A 703 9.64 42.36 5.10
CA LEU A 703 9.96 41.00 5.56
C LEU A 703 11.18 40.41 4.84
N SER A 704 11.46 40.83 3.61
CA SER A 704 12.67 40.45 2.86
C SER A 704 13.98 41.04 3.39
N ALA A 705 13.91 41.98 4.34
CA ALA A 705 15.09 42.57 4.97
C ALA A 705 15.65 41.76 6.15
N PHE A 706 14.91 40.74 6.62
CA PHE A 706 15.46 39.84 7.64
C PHE A 706 16.73 39.15 7.14
N ALA A 707 17.74 39.11 8.00
CA ALA A 707 19.05 38.55 7.67
C ALA A 707 19.68 37.83 8.86
N ASN A 708 20.76 37.10 8.64
CA ASN A 708 21.45 36.32 9.68
C ASN A 708 21.89 37.17 10.88
N VAL A 709 22.15 38.46 10.68
CA VAL A 709 22.49 39.40 11.75
C VAL A 709 21.33 39.66 12.74
N ASP A 710 20.10 39.34 12.36
CA ASP A 710 18.92 39.42 13.21
C ASP A 710 18.77 38.19 14.10
N LEU A 711 19.68 37.20 14.03
CA LEU A 711 19.64 35.98 14.80
C LEU A 711 20.88 35.81 15.69
N ALA A 712 20.67 35.21 16.85
CA ALA A 712 21.70 34.72 17.74
C ALA A 712 21.28 33.43 18.43
N THR A 713 22.21 32.73 19.05
CA THR A 713 21.93 31.53 19.86
C THR A 713 22.91 31.41 21.02
N TRP A 714 22.43 30.95 22.18
CA TRP A 714 23.31 30.61 23.32
C TRP A 714 23.82 29.15 23.29
N LYS A 715 23.48 28.39 22.24
CA LYS A 715 23.89 27.00 22.06
C LYS A 715 25.01 26.90 21.02
N HIS A 716 26.19 26.45 21.42
CA HIS A 716 27.33 26.30 20.52
C HIS A 716 27.04 25.42 19.31
N ASP A 717 26.37 24.28 19.52
CA ASP A 717 26.02 23.39 18.42
C ASP A 717 25.07 24.05 17.42
N MET A 718 24.11 24.84 17.90
CA MET A 718 23.19 25.58 17.04
C MET A 718 23.93 26.68 16.25
N ALA A 719 24.87 27.39 16.88
CA ALA A 719 25.69 28.38 16.18
C ALA A 719 26.49 27.73 15.03
N ARG A 720 27.08 26.54 15.27
CA ARG A 720 27.83 25.78 14.24
C ARG A 720 26.91 25.25 13.14
N LEU A 721 25.71 24.76 13.49
CA LEU A 721 24.74 24.21 12.55
C LEU A 721 24.11 25.29 11.65
N SER A 722 23.90 26.49 12.17
CA SER A 722 23.15 27.57 11.49
C SER A 722 24.04 28.69 10.97
N GLY A 723 25.27 28.81 11.49
CA GLY A 723 26.14 29.94 11.17
C GLY A 723 25.68 31.28 11.78
N VAL A 724 24.71 31.27 12.72
CA VAL A 724 24.30 32.47 13.43
C VAL A 724 25.29 32.81 14.57
N MET A 725 25.26 34.07 15.02
CA MET A 725 26.15 34.56 16.07
C MET A 725 25.90 33.77 17.41
N PHE A 726 26.99 33.33 18.05
CA PHE A 726 26.93 32.81 19.41
C PHE A 726 26.79 34.00 20.39
N SER A 727 25.77 33.92 21.26
CA SER A 727 25.42 35.01 22.21
C SER A 727 26.33 35.09 23.45
N GLY A 728 27.17 34.07 23.64
CA GLY A 728 28.12 34.05 24.75
C GLY A 728 29.42 34.80 24.41
N LEU A 729 30.36 34.82 25.38
CA LEU A 729 31.70 35.33 25.09
C LEU A 729 32.41 34.34 24.12
N GLY A 730 32.90 34.84 22.99
CA GLY A 730 33.73 34.05 22.10
C GLY A 730 35.07 33.66 22.78
N GLU A 731 35.66 32.52 22.28
CA GLU A 731 37.07 32.19 22.62
C GLU A 731 38.03 33.22 22.02
#